data_c2a3a2bcfffa99f38578030d800ad8f2
#
_entry.id   c2a3a2bcfffa99f38578030d800ad8f2
#
_cell.length_a   1.000
_cell.length_b   1.000
_cell.length_c   1.000
_cell.angle_alpha   90.00
_cell.angle_beta   90.00
_cell.angle_gamma   90.00
#
_symmetry.space_group_name_H-M   'P 1'
#
loop_
_entity.id
_entity.type
_entity.pdbx_description
1 polymer ?
#
loop_
_entity_poly.entity_id
_entity_poly.type
_entity_poly.pdbx_seq_one_letter_code
_entity_poly.pdbx_strand_id
1 'polypeptide(L)'
;MDFKHIPKDYRPIPFWSWNEKLDVEETKEQIGEMDEAGLGGFFMHARGGMQTAYMGPEWFENVSASVEEAHKRGMYPWAYDESGWPSGFGDGVVNGLGVTYQQKYLRMETELAHQETAICKCGEHYFYYEVNPYYVDTLDKKVIAKFIEVAYKPYYDKYGNAIEGFFTDEPQISRNGIPWSFVFEEEYKKRYGEHICEHLEELFLEKGDYKKTRIQFWKMVTELFSESYMKQIYEQCDAWGMKFTGHLVLEESLLSQVVSNGACMPHYEYMHMPGMDWLGRNIKECLTPYQVSSVAEQLGKDRVLAESFACCGHNVSFAELKGIYEWQMVHGINALCPHLEGYSMRGIRKRDYPPALFTQQPWWKNYGKLVEALSRESMILAKNEKKVDVLVLHPQTTAWSLYNDRDNTPLEELQDTFMAVIRELERKHIAFHLGDEIIMERHGRVEDGKLVIGKQAYTYVIDSLCEEMLSDTKVLLKEFIKSGGHITTAEALPVNEVVDHPEITYTKGLCDGGTIHYFVNSSPQEKNACFKVKGKVIDIYTGELQAFHGQHTFEPWGSLMLFEDGKDDVTEQKAEHAAKVETCIYPSGNFSVVGEITNCLTLDVCDYYFDGELQEKNGYVLNICERANRLERRVQIHQDYHVMVRHVPKKLHLVCETPEKFVIKVNGKVLDRQPDGYFADKSFKTIDIADYVQLGRNTISFDTDFYQSEEFYKHLRQAYVFESEKNRLTYDMEIEAIYLIGDFSVNTPGNWTQLENHAVRYQGDFELDAPKRELCLKNIEQQGYPFFSGEMVLEGSINIMGEHPVFAMDRHGINAVKLEMNGRESWMLTKDKLSLTEFGVQGETRVRLTLVNNLRNLLGPHHLKIGELIKYGTGPHRFFKESCVWNGSPEASWCDEYCFVETGIS
;
A
#
# COMPACT_ATOMS: atom_id res chain seq x y z
N MET A 1 13.07 -28.18 7.94
CA MET A 1 12.72 -27.12 6.96
C MET A 1 13.98 -26.65 6.24
N ASP A 2 13.92 -26.39 4.94
CA ASP A 2 15.01 -25.75 4.19
C ASP A 2 14.81 -24.24 4.18
N PHE A 3 15.70 -23.48 4.80
CA PHE A 3 15.63 -22.03 4.91
C PHE A 3 16.32 -21.31 3.73
N LYS A 4 17.08 -22.01 2.90
CA LYS A 4 17.87 -21.41 1.83
C LYS A 4 17.12 -21.34 0.50
N HIS A 5 16.32 -22.36 0.20
CA HIS A 5 15.56 -22.41 -1.05
C HIS A 5 14.14 -21.89 -0.85
N ILE A 6 13.78 -20.85 -1.61
CA ILE A 6 12.48 -20.18 -1.54
C ILE A 6 11.70 -20.44 -2.83
N PRO A 7 10.65 -21.27 -2.81
CA PRO A 7 9.76 -21.45 -3.95
C PRO A 7 9.04 -20.15 -4.35
N LYS A 8 8.67 -20.02 -5.61
CA LYS A 8 7.99 -18.83 -6.12
C LYS A 8 6.62 -18.58 -5.48
N ASP A 9 5.95 -19.60 -4.97
CA ASP A 9 4.67 -19.51 -4.24
C ASP A 9 4.70 -18.57 -3.02
N TYR A 10 5.88 -18.37 -2.43
CA TYR A 10 6.06 -17.55 -1.22
C TYR A 10 6.60 -16.15 -1.52
N ARG A 11 6.85 -15.85 -2.79
CA ARG A 11 7.37 -14.57 -3.24
C ARG A 11 6.24 -13.55 -3.45
N PRO A 12 6.52 -12.23 -3.36
CA PRO A 12 5.50 -11.21 -3.56
C PRO A 12 4.83 -11.30 -4.93
N ILE A 13 3.56 -10.89 -4.97
CA ILE A 13 2.70 -10.83 -6.15
C ILE A 13 2.15 -9.41 -6.24
N PRO A 14 2.80 -8.47 -6.95
CA PRO A 14 2.41 -7.07 -6.98
C PRO A 14 1.13 -6.82 -7.77
N PHE A 15 0.48 -5.68 -7.50
CA PHE A 15 -0.40 -5.05 -8.46
C PHE A 15 0.43 -4.51 -9.61
N TRP A 16 0.33 -5.16 -10.77
CA TRP A 16 0.90 -4.67 -12.01
C TRP A 16 -0.13 -3.81 -12.72
N SER A 17 0.00 -2.52 -12.53
CA SER A 17 -0.95 -1.49 -12.94
C SER A 17 -0.88 -1.25 -14.45
N TRP A 18 -1.82 -1.81 -15.21
CA TRP A 18 -1.99 -1.59 -16.64
C TRP A 18 -2.68 -0.24 -16.86
N ASN A 19 -1.91 0.80 -16.97
CA ASN A 19 -2.33 2.19 -16.94
C ASN A 19 -1.98 2.99 -18.22
N GLU A 20 -1.63 2.31 -19.30
CA GLU A 20 -1.20 2.91 -20.56
C GLU A 20 -1.78 2.13 -21.76
N LYS A 21 -1.44 2.50 -23.00
CA LYS A 21 -1.62 1.64 -24.15
C LYS A 21 -0.67 0.45 -24.04
N LEU A 22 -1.26 -0.75 -23.99
CA LEU A 22 -0.48 -1.98 -23.85
C LEU A 22 0.20 -2.37 -25.16
N ASP A 23 1.42 -2.86 -25.06
CA ASP A 23 2.23 -3.43 -26.12
C ASP A 23 2.75 -4.81 -25.69
N VAL A 24 2.63 -5.82 -26.54
CA VAL A 24 2.95 -7.22 -26.20
C VAL A 24 4.44 -7.40 -25.84
N GLU A 25 5.34 -6.73 -26.54
CA GLU A 25 6.78 -6.89 -26.26
C GLU A 25 7.18 -6.16 -24.98
N GLU A 26 6.64 -4.97 -24.73
CA GLU A 26 6.78 -4.26 -23.47
C GLU A 26 6.24 -5.08 -22.29
N THR A 27 5.05 -5.69 -22.47
CA THR A 27 4.42 -6.58 -21.47
C THR A 27 5.36 -7.73 -21.08
N LYS A 28 5.99 -8.39 -22.06
CA LYS A 28 6.96 -9.49 -21.81
C LYS A 28 8.25 -8.98 -21.16
N GLU A 29 8.74 -7.82 -21.57
CA GLU A 29 9.94 -7.20 -20.97
C GLU A 29 9.72 -6.92 -19.48
N GLN A 30 8.60 -6.29 -19.11
CA GLN A 30 8.26 -5.99 -17.72
C GLN A 30 8.11 -7.27 -16.88
N ILE A 31 7.53 -8.35 -17.41
CA ILE A 31 7.49 -9.65 -16.72
C ILE A 31 8.92 -10.19 -16.49
N GLY A 32 9.82 -9.98 -17.45
CA GLY A 32 11.24 -10.31 -17.29
C GLY A 32 11.89 -9.56 -16.14
N GLU A 33 11.67 -8.27 -16.02
CA GLU A 33 12.17 -7.42 -14.93
C GLU A 33 11.62 -7.84 -13.56
N MET A 34 10.34 -8.23 -13.48
CA MET A 34 9.72 -8.79 -12.26
C MET A 34 10.38 -10.10 -11.84
N ASP A 35 10.63 -11.02 -12.78
CA ASP A 35 11.31 -12.30 -12.52
C ASP A 35 12.75 -12.08 -12.04
N GLU A 36 13.49 -11.16 -12.65
CA GLU A 36 14.86 -10.81 -12.24
C GLU A 36 14.91 -10.20 -10.83
N ALA A 37 13.88 -9.40 -10.45
CA ALA A 37 13.71 -8.91 -9.09
C ALA A 37 13.27 -9.99 -8.09
N GLY A 38 12.95 -11.20 -8.57
CA GLY A 38 12.59 -12.34 -7.74
C GLY A 38 11.13 -12.38 -7.31
N LEU A 39 10.23 -11.72 -8.04
CA LEU A 39 8.79 -11.77 -7.77
C LEU A 39 8.20 -13.14 -8.16
N GLY A 40 7.11 -13.55 -7.48
CA GLY A 40 6.48 -14.86 -7.67
C GLY A 40 5.43 -14.87 -8.76
N GLY A 41 4.81 -13.74 -9.02
CA GLY A 41 3.71 -13.56 -9.97
C GLY A 41 3.32 -12.09 -10.05
N PHE A 42 2.14 -11.82 -10.57
CA PHE A 42 1.58 -10.46 -10.68
C PHE A 42 0.05 -10.52 -10.83
N PHE A 43 -0.63 -9.46 -10.40
CA PHE A 43 -2.04 -9.22 -10.68
C PHE A 43 -2.14 -8.28 -11.89
N MET A 44 -2.71 -8.73 -13.01
CA MET A 44 -2.98 -7.93 -14.21
C MET A 44 -4.11 -6.96 -13.90
N HIS A 45 -3.77 -5.76 -13.45
CA HIS A 45 -4.70 -4.79 -12.89
C HIS A 45 -4.96 -3.64 -13.86
N ALA A 46 -6.17 -3.58 -14.45
CA ALA A 46 -6.61 -2.40 -15.21
C ALA A 46 -6.73 -1.19 -14.29
N ARG A 47 -6.02 -0.10 -14.62
CA ARG A 47 -5.93 1.08 -13.74
C ARG A 47 -6.22 2.38 -14.51
N GLY A 48 -6.51 3.46 -13.78
CA GLY A 48 -6.75 4.78 -14.34
C GLY A 48 -5.66 5.24 -15.29
N GLY A 49 -6.06 5.74 -16.48
CA GLY A 49 -5.16 6.14 -17.56
C GLY A 49 -4.91 5.07 -18.62
N MET A 50 -5.45 3.86 -18.48
CA MET A 50 -5.34 2.82 -19.49
C MET A 50 -5.99 3.25 -20.80
N GLN A 51 -5.27 3.07 -21.93
CA GLN A 51 -5.74 3.41 -23.27
C GLN A 51 -6.18 2.19 -24.09
N THR A 52 -5.78 0.99 -23.67
CA THR A 52 -6.26 -0.26 -24.26
C THR A 52 -7.65 -0.56 -23.74
N ALA A 53 -8.61 -0.84 -24.64
CA ALA A 53 -9.98 -1.13 -24.24
C ALA A 53 -10.05 -2.39 -23.36
N TYR A 54 -10.56 -2.22 -22.13
CA TYR A 54 -10.73 -3.31 -21.16
C TYR A 54 -11.59 -4.43 -21.76
N MET A 55 -11.18 -5.68 -21.55
CA MET A 55 -11.82 -6.88 -22.13
C MET A 55 -11.91 -6.90 -23.67
N GLY A 56 -11.25 -5.97 -24.37
CA GLY A 56 -11.17 -5.94 -25.83
C GLY A 56 -10.15 -6.92 -26.41
N PRO A 57 -10.05 -7.01 -27.76
CA PRO A 57 -9.10 -7.92 -28.41
C PRO A 57 -7.64 -7.67 -28.01
N GLU A 58 -7.18 -6.40 -28.02
CA GLU A 58 -5.80 -6.02 -27.64
C GLU A 58 -5.53 -6.30 -26.14
N TRP A 59 -6.53 -6.14 -25.27
CA TRP A 59 -6.46 -6.54 -23.86
C TRP A 59 -6.12 -8.04 -23.74
N PHE A 60 -6.93 -8.90 -24.38
CA PHE A 60 -6.72 -10.34 -24.31
C PHE A 60 -5.47 -10.81 -25.06
N GLU A 61 -4.94 -10.06 -26.01
CA GLU A 61 -3.65 -10.34 -26.62
C GLU A 61 -2.52 -10.18 -25.57
N ASN A 62 -2.54 -9.09 -24.79
CA ASN A 62 -1.58 -8.85 -23.72
C ASN A 62 -1.75 -9.84 -22.56
N VAL A 63 -2.99 -10.20 -22.18
CA VAL A 63 -3.23 -11.26 -21.18
C VAL A 63 -2.64 -12.60 -21.66
N SER A 64 -2.82 -12.96 -22.94
CA SER A 64 -2.25 -14.19 -23.50
C SER A 64 -0.72 -14.18 -23.44
N ALA A 65 -0.09 -13.06 -23.81
CA ALA A 65 1.35 -12.88 -23.74
C ALA A 65 1.86 -12.96 -22.28
N SER A 66 1.11 -12.39 -21.35
CA SER A 66 1.43 -12.43 -19.92
C SER A 66 1.38 -13.84 -19.35
N VAL A 67 0.33 -14.60 -19.69
CA VAL A 67 0.18 -16.00 -19.23
C VAL A 67 1.31 -16.88 -19.80
N GLU A 68 1.61 -16.75 -21.10
CA GLU A 68 2.69 -17.51 -21.74
C GLU A 68 4.07 -17.20 -21.15
N GLU A 69 4.40 -15.90 -21.00
CA GLU A 69 5.71 -15.50 -20.48
C GLU A 69 5.86 -15.84 -18.99
N ALA A 70 4.79 -15.67 -18.19
CA ALA A 70 4.79 -16.08 -16.78
C ALA A 70 5.07 -17.58 -16.61
N HIS A 71 4.38 -18.44 -17.35
CA HIS A 71 4.60 -19.89 -17.28
C HIS A 71 6.00 -20.30 -17.73
N LYS A 72 6.54 -19.68 -18.77
CA LYS A 72 7.91 -19.90 -19.23
C LYS A 72 8.93 -19.61 -18.14
N ARG A 73 8.65 -18.62 -17.26
CA ARG A 73 9.50 -18.20 -16.12
C ARG A 73 9.13 -18.88 -14.80
N GLY A 74 8.08 -19.71 -14.78
CA GLY A 74 7.54 -20.35 -13.57
C GLY A 74 6.93 -19.37 -12.59
N MET A 75 6.38 -18.24 -13.10
CA MET A 75 5.64 -17.24 -12.33
C MET A 75 4.13 -17.52 -12.39
N TYR A 76 3.39 -16.95 -11.46
CA TYR A 76 1.94 -17.11 -11.30
C TYR A 76 1.19 -15.88 -11.81
N PRO A 77 0.52 -15.96 -12.99
CA PRO A 77 -0.32 -14.87 -13.49
C PRO A 77 -1.68 -14.91 -12.80
N TRP A 78 -2.11 -13.77 -12.24
CA TRP A 78 -3.42 -13.55 -11.66
C TRP A 78 -4.18 -12.47 -12.42
N ALA A 79 -5.50 -12.55 -12.43
CA ALA A 79 -6.34 -11.49 -12.94
C ALA A 79 -6.88 -10.62 -11.78
N TYR A 80 -7.01 -9.33 -12.05
CA TYR A 80 -7.82 -8.43 -11.25
C TYR A 80 -9.23 -8.38 -11.85
N ASP A 81 -10.27 -8.38 -11.02
CA ASP A 81 -11.63 -8.65 -11.47
C ASP A 81 -12.41 -7.42 -11.98
N GLU A 82 -11.77 -6.25 -12.06
CA GLU A 82 -12.43 -5.00 -12.42
C GLU A 82 -11.60 -4.11 -13.35
N SER A 83 -12.24 -3.11 -13.95
CA SER A 83 -11.58 -1.99 -14.63
C SER A 83 -11.45 -0.80 -13.68
N GLY A 84 -10.41 -0.82 -12.83
CA GLY A 84 -10.22 0.16 -11.78
C GLY A 84 -10.74 -0.33 -10.43
N TRP A 85 -11.21 0.57 -9.58
CA TRP A 85 -11.60 0.36 -8.19
C TRP A 85 -12.97 0.99 -7.89
N PRO A 86 -13.80 0.46 -6.96
CA PRO A 86 -13.74 -0.86 -6.31
C PRO A 86 -14.33 -1.99 -7.17
N SER A 87 -14.12 -3.24 -6.79
CA SER A 87 -14.64 -4.40 -7.52
C SER A 87 -16.17 -4.53 -7.43
N GLY A 88 -16.82 -5.00 -8.52
CA GLY A 88 -18.22 -5.39 -8.52
C GLY A 88 -19.08 -4.89 -9.68
N PHE A 89 -18.68 -3.84 -10.39
CA PHE A 89 -19.54 -3.20 -11.42
C PHE A 89 -19.20 -3.61 -12.86
N GLY A 90 -18.07 -4.32 -13.08
CA GLY A 90 -17.67 -4.88 -14.38
C GLY A 90 -17.58 -3.80 -15.47
N ASP A 91 -16.73 -2.78 -15.27
CA ASP A 91 -16.57 -1.61 -16.15
C ASP A 91 -17.90 -0.90 -16.46
N GLY A 92 -18.81 -0.87 -15.49
CA GLY A 92 -20.12 -0.22 -15.64
C GLY A 92 -21.18 -1.06 -16.38
N VAL A 93 -20.86 -2.28 -16.78
CA VAL A 93 -21.81 -3.16 -17.48
C VAL A 93 -22.93 -3.62 -16.54
N VAL A 94 -22.60 -3.95 -15.29
CA VAL A 94 -23.58 -4.50 -14.33
C VAL A 94 -24.53 -3.41 -13.83
N ASN A 95 -24.01 -2.31 -13.28
CA ASN A 95 -24.85 -1.19 -12.80
C ASN A 95 -25.59 -0.47 -13.93
N GLY A 96 -25.08 -0.53 -15.17
CA GLY A 96 -25.74 -0.02 -16.37
C GLY A 96 -27.06 -0.72 -16.73
N LEU A 97 -27.33 -1.90 -16.16
CA LEU A 97 -28.59 -2.64 -16.36
C LEU A 97 -29.80 -2.01 -15.64
N GLY A 98 -29.57 -0.97 -14.82
CA GLY A 98 -30.61 -0.16 -14.19
C GLY A 98 -30.80 -0.42 -12.70
N VAL A 99 -31.80 0.23 -12.11
CA VAL A 99 -31.99 0.37 -10.65
C VAL A 99 -31.97 -0.96 -9.87
N THR A 100 -32.42 -2.04 -10.46
CA THR A 100 -32.40 -3.37 -9.82
C THR A 100 -30.98 -3.85 -9.54
N TYR A 101 -30.02 -3.45 -10.37
CA TYR A 101 -28.61 -3.81 -10.27
C TYR A 101 -27.78 -2.79 -9.50
N GLN A 102 -28.32 -1.61 -9.26
CA GLN A 102 -27.60 -0.49 -8.62
C GLN A 102 -27.69 -0.55 -7.11
N GLN A 103 -26.65 -0.06 -6.44
CA GLN A 103 -26.58 0.09 -4.98
C GLN A 103 -27.66 1.07 -4.49
N LYS A 104 -28.21 0.82 -3.33
CA LYS A 104 -29.26 1.64 -2.71
C LYS A 104 -28.97 1.91 -1.25
N TYR A 105 -29.46 3.06 -0.77
CA TYR A 105 -29.40 3.47 0.63
C TYR A 105 -30.80 3.67 1.18
N LEU A 106 -31.04 3.21 2.41
CA LEU A 106 -32.29 3.47 3.12
C LEU A 106 -32.28 4.89 3.71
N ARG A 107 -33.36 5.63 3.50
CA ARG A 107 -33.57 6.97 4.04
C ARG A 107 -34.89 7.06 4.77
N MET A 108 -34.94 7.98 5.76
CA MET A 108 -36.12 8.25 6.58
C MET A 108 -36.54 9.72 6.46
N GLU A 109 -37.82 9.98 6.27
CA GLU A 109 -38.40 11.33 6.20
C GLU A 109 -39.73 11.42 6.98
N THR A 110 -40.11 12.63 7.41
CA THR A 110 -41.38 12.88 8.15
C THR A 110 -42.57 13.12 7.24
N GLU A 111 -42.31 13.58 6.02
CA GLU A 111 -43.32 13.85 5.00
C GLU A 111 -42.94 13.10 3.72
N LEU A 112 -43.91 12.54 3.00
CA LEU A 112 -43.68 11.74 1.80
C LEU A 112 -43.29 12.65 0.62
N ALA A 113 -42.00 13.02 0.54
CA ALA A 113 -41.44 13.82 -0.56
C ALA A 113 -40.96 12.93 -1.72
N HIS A 114 -40.48 11.70 -1.43
CA HIS A 114 -39.90 10.80 -2.43
C HIS A 114 -40.86 9.65 -2.78
N GLN A 115 -41.99 9.99 -3.44
CA GLN A 115 -43.06 9.02 -3.78
C GLN A 115 -42.59 7.90 -4.72
N GLU A 116 -41.70 8.21 -5.68
CA GLU A 116 -41.26 7.24 -6.72
C GLU A 116 -40.36 6.15 -6.15
N THR A 117 -39.66 6.42 -5.07
CA THR A 117 -38.73 5.50 -4.40
C THR A 117 -39.21 5.09 -3.00
N ALA A 118 -40.47 5.39 -2.67
CA ALA A 118 -41.06 5.06 -1.39
C ALA A 118 -41.10 3.52 -1.17
N ILE A 119 -40.69 3.09 0.02
CA ILE A 119 -40.73 1.69 0.45
C ILE A 119 -42.03 1.46 1.24
N CYS A 120 -42.18 2.14 2.37
CA CYS A 120 -43.30 1.97 3.28
C CYS A 120 -43.39 3.14 4.28
N LYS A 121 -44.46 3.09 5.10
CA LYS A 121 -44.62 3.91 6.30
C LYS A 121 -44.46 3.03 7.53
N CYS A 122 -43.58 3.43 8.46
CA CYS A 122 -43.43 2.78 9.77
C CYS A 122 -43.51 3.85 10.84
N GLY A 123 -44.46 3.67 11.82
CA GLY A 123 -44.72 4.65 12.83
C GLY A 123 -45.19 6.00 12.26
N GLU A 124 -44.43 7.05 12.58
CA GLU A 124 -44.69 8.42 12.11
C GLU A 124 -43.87 8.80 10.86
N HIS A 125 -42.95 7.93 10.42
CA HIS A 125 -41.99 8.21 9.36
C HIS A 125 -42.31 7.43 8.09
N TYR A 126 -41.84 8.01 6.95
CA TYR A 126 -41.84 7.39 5.64
C TYR A 126 -40.40 6.95 5.32
N PHE A 127 -40.30 5.82 4.64
CA PHE A 127 -39.03 5.23 4.23
C PHE A 127 -38.96 5.12 2.72
N TYR A 128 -37.82 5.53 2.17
CA TYR A 128 -37.53 5.46 0.74
C TYR A 128 -36.10 5.02 0.50
N TYR A 129 -35.81 4.60 -0.73
CA TYR A 129 -34.45 4.31 -1.13
C TYR A 129 -33.88 5.39 -2.03
N GLU A 130 -32.62 5.71 -1.80
CA GLU A 130 -31.78 6.52 -2.68
C GLU A 130 -30.88 5.63 -3.51
N VAL A 131 -30.76 5.88 -4.83
CA VAL A 131 -29.99 5.06 -5.75
C VAL A 131 -28.59 5.64 -5.95
N ASN A 132 -27.56 4.82 -5.82
CA ASN A 132 -26.23 5.08 -6.33
C ASN A 132 -26.07 4.40 -7.70
N PRO A 133 -26.11 5.14 -8.81
CA PRO A 133 -26.05 4.56 -10.15
C PRO A 133 -24.64 4.10 -10.56
N TYR A 134 -23.62 4.46 -9.79
CA TYR A 134 -22.20 4.19 -10.09
C TYR A 134 -21.68 2.89 -9.48
N TYR A 135 -22.45 2.24 -8.63
CA TYR A 135 -22.05 0.99 -8.02
C TYR A 135 -23.19 -0.04 -8.00
N VAL A 136 -22.92 -1.27 -7.59
CA VAL A 136 -23.85 -2.41 -7.68
C VAL A 136 -24.45 -2.78 -6.32
N ASP A 137 -25.61 -3.46 -6.37
CA ASP A 137 -26.23 -4.11 -5.21
C ASP A 137 -25.51 -5.43 -4.90
N THR A 138 -24.48 -5.36 -4.04
CA THR A 138 -23.68 -6.53 -3.63
C THR A 138 -24.46 -7.54 -2.78
N LEU A 139 -25.66 -7.20 -2.34
CA LEU A 139 -26.52 -8.03 -1.49
C LEU A 139 -27.47 -8.93 -2.29
N ASP A 140 -27.62 -8.68 -3.60
CA ASP A 140 -28.45 -9.51 -4.47
C ASP A 140 -27.61 -10.50 -5.28
N LYS A 141 -27.82 -11.78 -5.03
CA LYS A 141 -27.15 -12.90 -5.72
C LYS A 141 -27.26 -12.83 -7.23
N LYS A 142 -28.35 -12.28 -7.79
CA LYS A 142 -28.54 -12.14 -9.25
C LYS A 142 -27.63 -11.09 -9.84
N VAL A 143 -27.37 -10.01 -9.10
CA VAL A 143 -26.46 -8.94 -9.51
C VAL A 143 -25.02 -9.48 -9.60
N ILE A 144 -24.59 -10.22 -8.59
CA ILE A 144 -23.24 -10.79 -8.56
C ILE A 144 -23.07 -11.95 -9.55
N ALA A 145 -24.13 -12.73 -9.82
CA ALA A 145 -24.08 -13.71 -10.93
C ALA A 145 -23.80 -13.03 -12.27
N LYS A 146 -24.33 -11.81 -12.49
CA LYS A 146 -24.03 -11.03 -13.69
C LYS A 146 -22.60 -10.49 -13.69
N PHE A 147 -22.09 -10.07 -12.55
CA PHE A 147 -20.69 -9.67 -12.40
C PHE A 147 -19.74 -10.83 -12.75
N ILE A 148 -19.98 -12.02 -12.23
CA ILE A 148 -19.21 -13.23 -12.57
C ILE A 148 -19.26 -13.50 -14.09
N GLU A 149 -20.44 -13.37 -14.72
CA GLU A 149 -20.61 -13.57 -16.17
C GLU A 149 -19.75 -12.61 -16.99
N VAL A 150 -19.63 -11.33 -16.58
CA VAL A 150 -18.94 -10.30 -17.39
C VAL A 150 -17.47 -10.13 -17.03
N ALA A 151 -17.07 -10.35 -15.79
CA ALA A 151 -15.72 -10.08 -15.32
C ALA A 151 -14.83 -11.33 -15.16
N TYR A 152 -15.41 -12.48 -14.79
CA TYR A 152 -14.65 -13.71 -14.52
C TYR A 152 -14.72 -14.72 -15.64
N LYS A 153 -15.94 -14.98 -16.14
CA LYS A 153 -16.18 -16.02 -17.16
C LYS A 153 -15.36 -15.84 -18.45
N PRO A 154 -15.14 -14.63 -19.02
CA PRO A 154 -14.34 -14.45 -20.22
C PRO A 154 -12.89 -14.92 -20.07
N TYR A 155 -12.28 -14.75 -18.89
CA TYR A 155 -10.94 -15.30 -18.60
C TYR A 155 -10.96 -16.82 -18.53
N TYR A 156 -11.92 -17.38 -17.79
CA TYR A 156 -12.03 -18.85 -17.70
C TYR A 156 -12.29 -19.50 -19.06
N ASP A 157 -13.22 -18.96 -19.86
CA ASP A 157 -13.52 -19.50 -21.18
C ASP A 157 -12.30 -19.51 -22.12
N LYS A 158 -11.39 -18.57 -21.95
CA LYS A 158 -10.21 -18.44 -22.81
C LYS A 158 -8.98 -19.16 -22.28
N TYR A 159 -8.74 -19.16 -20.98
CA TYR A 159 -7.50 -19.60 -20.36
C TYR A 159 -7.66 -20.81 -19.43
N GLY A 160 -8.89 -21.14 -19.01
CA GLY A 160 -9.11 -22.16 -17.98
C GLY A 160 -8.33 -21.82 -16.70
N ASN A 161 -7.65 -22.82 -16.15
CA ASN A 161 -6.79 -22.67 -14.97
C ASN A 161 -5.33 -22.30 -15.30
N ALA A 162 -5.04 -21.78 -16.49
CA ALA A 162 -3.73 -21.22 -16.81
C ALA A 162 -3.49 -19.87 -16.12
N ILE A 163 -4.55 -19.21 -15.64
CA ILE A 163 -4.52 -18.09 -14.70
C ILE A 163 -4.75 -18.67 -13.30
N GLU A 164 -3.93 -18.29 -12.32
CA GLU A 164 -3.95 -18.84 -10.97
C GLU A 164 -5.26 -18.54 -10.23
N GLY A 165 -5.80 -17.34 -10.44
CA GLY A 165 -7.03 -16.91 -9.80
C GLY A 165 -7.35 -15.44 -10.02
N PHE A 166 -8.26 -14.93 -9.19
CA PHE A 166 -8.74 -13.57 -9.23
C PHE A 166 -8.50 -12.83 -7.91
N PHE A 167 -8.18 -11.55 -8.04
CA PHE A 167 -8.18 -10.59 -6.95
C PHE A 167 -9.44 -9.73 -7.01
N THR A 168 -10.15 -9.62 -5.87
CA THR A 168 -11.26 -8.68 -5.67
C THR A 168 -10.83 -7.59 -4.71
N ASP A 169 -11.08 -6.33 -5.09
CA ASP A 169 -10.58 -5.14 -4.43
C ASP A 169 -11.73 -4.34 -3.81
N GLU A 170 -11.78 -4.35 -2.49
CA GLU A 170 -12.69 -3.54 -1.67
C GLU A 170 -14.19 -3.57 -2.09
N PRO A 171 -14.79 -4.74 -2.38
CA PRO A 171 -16.23 -4.78 -2.56
C PRO A 171 -16.95 -4.33 -1.29
N GLN A 172 -18.05 -3.60 -1.43
CA GLN A 172 -18.68 -2.92 -0.31
C GLN A 172 -20.21 -2.98 -0.35
N ILE A 173 -20.84 -2.95 0.82
CA ILE A 173 -22.28 -2.86 0.96
C ILE A 173 -22.75 -1.42 0.82
N SER A 174 -22.07 -0.52 1.51
CA SER A 174 -22.36 0.92 1.59
C SER A 174 -21.12 1.68 2.03
N ARG A 175 -21.12 2.98 1.83
CA ARG A 175 -20.23 3.96 2.47
C ARG A 175 -21.00 5.17 3.01
N ASN A 176 -22.31 5.19 2.79
CA ASN A 176 -23.15 6.35 3.03
C ASN A 176 -24.44 5.98 3.79
N GLY A 177 -24.27 5.41 4.98
CA GLY A 177 -25.36 5.05 5.87
C GLY A 177 -25.92 3.66 5.65
N ILE A 178 -27.18 3.47 6.03
CA ILE A 178 -27.86 2.16 6.07
C ILE A 178 -28.11 1.68 4.63
N PRO A 179 -27.68 0.46 4.25
CA PRO A 179 -27.93 -0.09 2.92
C PRO A 179 -29.40 -0.47 2.74
N TRP A 180 -29.84 -0.51 1.47
CA TRP A 180 -31.11 -1.09 1.07
C TRP A 180 -30.94 -2.02 -0.13
N SER A 181 -31.67 -3.12 -0.15
CA SER A 181 -31.79 -4.02 -1.31
C SER A 181 -33.23 -4.48 -1.48
N PHE A 182 -33.62 -4.71 -2.72
CA PHE A 182 -34.99 -5.21 -3.00
C PHE A 182 -35.24 -6.63 -2.50
N VAL A 183 -34.18 -7.36 -2.12
CA VAL A 183 -34.32 -8.70 -1.52
C VAL A 183 -34.65 -8.65 -0.01
N PHE A 184 -34.56 -7.50 0.66
CA PHE A 184 -34.62 -7.41 2.12
C PHE A 184 -35.98 -7.84 2.69
N GLU A 185 -37.09 -7.46 2.08
CA GLU A 185 -38.43 -7.81 2.58
C GLU A 185 -38.64 -9.36 2.62
N GLU A 186 -38.22 -10.04 1.56
CA GLU A 186 -38.32 -11.50 1.47
C GLU A 186 -37.35 -12.19 2.44
N GLU A 187 -36.07 -11.75 2.46
CA GLU A 187 -35.04 -12.36 3.29
C GLU A 187 -35.25 -12.12 4.79
N TYR A 188 -35.72 -10.93 5.20
CA TYR A 188 -36.05 -10.64 6.59
C TYR A 188 -37.20 -11.49 7.08
N LYS A 189 -38.27 -11.58 6.28
CA LYS A 189 -39.43 -12.42 6.59
C LYS A 189 -39.06 -13.91 6.66
N LYS A 190 -38.22 -14.39 5.76
CA LYS A 190 -37.76 -15.78 5.75
C LYS A 190 -36.93 -16.12 6.99
N ARG A 191 -36.09 -15.22 7.47
CA ARG A 191 -35.18 -15.42 8.59
C ARG A 191 -35.85 -15.22 9.93
N TYR A 192 -36.73 -14.23 10.07
CA TYR A 192 -37.26 -13.78 11.36
C TYR A 192 -38.78 -13.93 11.48
N GLY A 193 -39.50 -14.22 10.39
CA GLY A 193 -40.97 -14.37 10.40
C GLY A 193 -41.74 -13.04 10.48
N GLU A 194 -41.03 -11.90 10.46
CA GLU A 194 -41.53 -10.54 10.63
C GLU A 194 -41.37 -9.76 9.33
N HIS A 195 -42.11 -8.68 9.14
CA HIS A 195 -41.91 -7.78 7.99
C HIS A 195 -40.99 -6.63 8.34
N ILE A 196 -39.91 -6.43 7.61
CA ILE A 196 -38.92 -5.39 7.89
C ILE A 196 -39.54 -3.99 7.93
N CYS A 197 -40.58 -3.73 7.12
CA CYS A 197 -41.29 -2.46 7.10
C CYS A 197 -41.97 -2.08 8.40
N GLU A 198 -42.23 -3.04 9.29
CA GLU A 198 -42.81 -2.79 10.62
C GLU A 198 -41.75 -2.31 11.63
N HIS A 199 -40.45 -2.41 11.29
CA HIS A 199 -39.33 -2.20 12.19
C HIS A 199 -38.34 -1.13 11.71
N LEU A 200 -38.50 -0.54 10.52
CA LEU A 200 -37.50 0.38 9.92
C LEU A 200 -37.20 1.61 10.80
N GLU A 201 -38.20 2.09 11.57
CA GLU A 201 -38.01 3.22 12.50
C GLU A 201 -36.95 2.91 13.58
N GLU A 202 -36.85 1.64 13.99
CA GLU A 202 -35.94 1.16 15.03
C GLU A 202 -34.46 1.15 14.57
N LEU A 203 -34.20 1.17 13.26
CA LEU A 203 -32.84 1.29 12.73
C LEU A 203 -32.27 2.71 12.95
N PHE A 204 -33.14 3.73 12.93
CA PHE A 204 -32.78 5.14 13.05
C PHE A 204 -33.00 5.72 14.46
N LEU A 205 -33.96 5.16 15.21
CA LEU A 205 -34.41 5.71 16.48
C LEU A 205 -34.32 4.63 17.58
N GLU A 206 -34.07 5.06 18.79
CA GLU A 206 -34.07 4.20 19.97
C GLU A 206 -35.50 4.04 20.50
N LYS A 207 -36.33 3.37 19.72
CA LYS A 207 -37.74 3.03 20.04
C LYS A 207 -37.95 1.50 19.98
N GLY A 208 -38.96 1.01 20.68
CA GLY A 208 -39.32 -0.41 20.65
C GLY A 208 -38.16 -1.31 21.08
N ASP A 209 -37.99 -2.42 20.37
CA ASP A 209 -36.87 -3.36 20.59
C ASP A 209 -35.71 -3.10 19.60
N TYR A 210 -35.29 -1.85 19.50
CA TYR A 210 -34.32 -1.37 18.49
C TYR A 210 -33.01 -2.18 18.48
N LYS A 211 -32.52 -2.63 19.65
CA LYS A 211 -31.31 -3.46 19.69
C LYS A 211 -31.53 -4.79 18.96
N LYS A 212 -32.65 -5.48 19.22
CA LYS A 212 -32.99 -6.70 18.51
C LYS A 212 -33.08 -6.46 16.99
N THR A 213 -33.78 -5.41 16.59
CA THR A 213 -33.98 -5.08 15.16
C THR A 213 -32.65 -4.77 14.46
N ARG A 214 -31.80 -3.96 15.10
CA ARG A 214 -30.47 -3.63 14.54
C ARG A 214 -29.61 -4.89 14.42
N ILE A 215 -29.57 -5.76 15.43
CA ILE A 215 -28.84 -7.04 15.38
C ILE A 215 -29.36 -7.91 14.24
N GLN A 216 -30.69 -8.09 14.12
CA GLN A 216 -31.29 -8.88 13.05
C GLN A 216 -30.98 -8.32 11.66
N PHE A 217 -31.10 -7.00 11.50
CA PHE A 217 -30.84 -6.31 10.25
C PHE A 217 -29.38 -6.47 9.81
N TRP A 218 -28.43 -6.12 10.67
CA TRP A 218 -27.01 -6.18 10.34
C TRP A 218 -26.47 -7.60 10.19
N LYS A 219 -27.01 -8.57 10.97
CA LYS A 219 -26.73 -9.99 10.73
C LYS A 219 -27.21 -10.41 9.34
N MET A 220 -28.44 -10.09 8.96
CA MET A 220 -28.96 -10.39 7.62
C MET A 220 -28.12 -9.74 6.52
N VAL A 221 -27.76 -8.46 6.66
CA VAL A 221 -26.93 -7.74 5.70
C VAL A 221 -25.57 -8.41 5.54
N THR A 222 -24.90 -8.76 6.64
CA THR A 222 -23.62 -9.45 6.64
C THR A 222 -23.70 -10.80 5.94
N GLU A 223 -24.71 -11.60 6.28
CA GLU A 223 -24.89 -12.93 5.68
C GLU A 223 -25.24 -12.84 4.18
N LEU A 224 -26.07 -11.88 3.77
CA LEU A 224 -26.38 -11.65 2.35
C LEU A 224 -25.14 -11.26 1.54
N PHE A 225 -24.29 -10.39 2.07
CA PHE A 225 -23.03 -10.03 1.41
C PHE A 225 -22.08 -11.23 1.31
N SER A 226 -21.95 -11.99 2.40
CA SER A 226 -21.19 -13.26 2.37
C SER A 226 -21.73 -14.23 1.31
N GLU A 227 -23.06 -14.44 1.27
CA GLU A 227 -23.69 -15.42 0.38
C GLU A 227 -23.73 -14.99 -1.09
N SER A 228 -24.00 -13.70 -1.36
CA SER A 228 -24.16 -13.19 -2.72
C SER A 228 -22.82 -12.89 -3.39
N TYR A 229 -21.92 -12.20 -2.70
CA TYR A 229 -20.63 -11.78 -3.26
C TYR A 229 -19.56 -12.83 -3.01
N MET A 230 -19.13 -12.99 -1.76
CA MET A 230 -17.95 -13.76 -1.42
C MET A 230 -18.08 -15.25 -1.73
N LYS A 231 -19.12 -15.88 -1.22
CA LYS A 231 -19.33 -17.32 -1.39
C LYS A 231 -19.61 -17.70 -2.84
N GLN A 232 -20.41 -16.90 -3.54
CA GLN A 232 -20.77 -17.21 -4.93
C GLN A 232 -19.54 -17.14 -5.84
N ILE A 233 -18.66 -16.13 -5.67
CA ILE A 233 -17.41 -16.03 -6.43
C ILE A 233 -16.45 -17.15 -6.02
N TYR A 234 -16.29 -17.39 -4.71
CA TYR A 234 -15.44 -18.46 -4.19
C TYR A 234 -15.80 -19.82 -4.77
N GLU A 235 -17.10 -20.22 -4.67
CA GLU A 235 -17.57 -21.50 -5.19
C GLU A 235 -17.40 -21.62 -6.72
N GLN A 236 -17.54 -20.50 -7.43
CA GLN A 236 -17.34 -20.50 -8.87
C GLN A 236 -15.85 -20.65 -9.23
N CYS A 237 -14.96 -19.94 -8.55
CA CYS A 237 -13.51 -20.08 -8.75
C CYS A 237 -13.04 -21.50 -8.39
N ASP A 238 -13.50 -22.04 -7.27
CA ASP A 238 -13.18 -23.41 -6.84
C ASP A 238 -13.63 -24.46 -7.86
N ALA A 239 -14.86 -24.31 -8.39
CA ALA A 239 -15.38 -25.18 -9.46
C ALA A 239 -14.55 -25.11 -10.76
N TRP A 240 -13.89 -24.01 -11.03
CA TRP A 240 -12.99 -23.82 -12.16
C TRP A 240 -11.56 -24.25 -11.89
N GLY A 241 -11.21 -24.63 -10.64
CA GLY A 241 -9.84 -24.95 -10.22
C GLY A 241 -8.95 -23.72 -10.17
N MET A 242 -9.56 -22.55 -9.92
CA MET A 242 -8.89 -21.24 -9.75
C MET A 242 -9.01 -20.77 -8.31
N LYS A 243 -8.14 -19.86 -7.88
CA LYS A 243 -8.17 -19.29 -6.55
C LYS A 243 -8.92 -17.94 -6.53
N PHE A 244 -9.38 -17.56 -5.34
CA PHE A 244 -10.01 -16.27 -5.08
C PHE A 244 -9.31 -15.62 -3.89
N THR A 245 -8.85 -14.38 -4.05
CA THR A 245 -8.18 -13.56 -3.05
C THR A 245 -8.66 -12.11 -3.12
N GLY A 246 -8.23 -11.29 -2.19
CA GLY A 246 -8.56 -9.88 -2.10
C GLY A 246 -8.72 -9.44 -0.65
N HIS A 247 -9.31 -8.27 -0.46
CA HIS A 247 -9.59 -7.70 0.86
C HIS A 247 -10.89 -6.88 0.84
N LEU A 248 -11.27 -6.36 2.00
CA LEU A 248 -12.48 -5.58 2.20
C LEU A 248 -12.14 -4.10 2.42
N VAL A 249 -13.14 -3.25 2.23
CA VAL A 249 -12.97 -1.81 2.46
C VAL A 249 -13.10 -1.47 3.95
N LEU A 250 -12.26 -0.54 4.47
CA LEU A 250 -12.41 0.06 5.80
C LEU A 250 -12.49 -0.98 6.94
N GLU A 251 -11.51 -1.87 7.01
CA GLU A 251 -11.46 -3.00 7.95
C GLU A 251 -10.97 -2.62 9.36
N GLU A 252 -10.50 -1.38 9.58
CA GLU A 252 -9.69 -1.00 10.74
C GLU A 252 -10.50 -0.79 12.03
N SER A 253 -11.77 -0.43 11.92
CA SER A 253 -12.60 -0.11 13.09
C SER A 253 -13.99 -0.73 13.04
N LEU A 254 -14.60 -0.92 14.21
CA LEU A 254 -15.96 -1.47 14.32
C LEU A 254 -16.98 -0.64 13.56
N LEU A 255 -16.89 0.71 13.64
CA LEU A 255 -17.80 1.61 12.95
C LEU A 255 -17.69 1.46 11.44
N SER A 256 -16.48 1.51 10.91
CA SER A 256 -16.21 1.40 9.48
C SER A 256 -16.69 0.07 8.92
N GLN A 257 -16.44 -1.03 9.66
CA GLN A 257 -16.88 -2.37 9.29
C GLN A 257 -18.39 -2.50 9.21
N VAL A 258 -19.13 -2.00 10.23
CA VAL A 258 -20.61 -2.07 10.22
C VAL A 258 -21.16 -1.41 8.97
N VAL A 259 -20.71 -0.18 8.67
CA VAL A 259 -21.23 0.59 7.53
C VAL A 259 -20.88 -0.04 6.20
N SER A 260 -19.63 -0.50 6.03
CA SER A 260 -19.10 -0.90 4.73
C SER A 260 -19.27 -2.38 4.41
N ASN A 261 -19.29 -3.23 5.44
CA ASN A 261 -19.23 -4.69 5.30
C ASN A 261 -20.25 -5.44 6.16
N GLY A 262 -20.94 -4.76 7.09
CA GLY A 262 -21.70 -5.40 8.16
C GLY A 262 -20.81 -6.00 9.24
N ALA A 263 -19.90 -6.87 8.86
CA ALA A 263 -18.76 -7.41 9.61
C ALA A 263 -17.67 -7.83 8.61
N CYS A 264 -16.40 -7.93 9.02
CA CYS A 264 -15.31 -8.36 8.12
C CYS A 264 -15.08 -9.88 8.19
N MET A 265 -14.98 -10.44 9.38
CA MET A 265 -14.52 -11.83 9.59
C MET A 265 -15.31 -12.89 8.83
N PRO A 266 -16.66 -12.86 8.74
CA PRO A 266 -17.43 -13.89 8.04
C PRO A 266 -17.13 -14.00 6.55
N HIS A 267 -16.62 -12.92 5.93
CA HIS A 267 -16.34 -12.87 4.50
C HIS A 267 -15.03 -13.58 4.14
N TYR A 268 -14.03 -13.54 5.02
CA TYR A 268 -12.74 -14.22 4.83
C TYR A 268 -12.86 -15.75 4.75
N GLU A 269 -13.94 -16.33 5.27
CA GLU A 269 -14.24 -17.76 5.11
C GLU A 269 -14.27 -18.15 3.63
N TYR A 270 -14.78 -17.26 2.79
CA TYR A 270 -14.99 -17.52 1.36
C TYR A 270 -13.89 -16.92 0.47
N MET A 271 -12.64 -16.95 0.93
CA MET A 271 -11.46 -16.68 0.14
C MET A 271 -10.48 -17.85 0.25
N HIS A 272 -9.83 -18.24 -0.86
CA HIS A 272 -8.76 -19.25 -0.83
C HIS A 272 -7.52 -18.68 -0.12
N MET A 273 -7.25 -17.41 -0.35
CA MET A 273 -6.21 -16.62 0.30
C MET A 273 -6.85 -15.32 0.80
N PRO A 274 -7.37 -15.29 2.04
CA PRO A 274 -7.96 -14.07 2.58
C PRO A 274 -6.90 -12.99 2.74
N GLY A 275 -7.29 -11.73 2.57
CA GLY A 275 -6.36 -10.62 2.63
C GLY A 275 -6.88 -9.40 3.38
N MET A 276 -5.96 -8.46 3.55
CA MET A 276 -6.19 -7.14 4.13
C MET A 276 -5.52 -6.05 3.30
N ASP A 277 -5.92 -4.80 3.50
CA ASP A 277 -5.23 -3.61 2.98
C ASP A 277 -4.48 -2.86 4.10
N TRP A 278 -3.35 -2.23 3.74
CA TRP A 278 -2.60 -1.34 4.61
C TRP A 278 -1.91 -0.21 3.87
N LEU A 279 -2.41 1.01 4.04
CA LEU A 279 -1.91 2.20 3.34
C LEU A 279 -1.03 3.07 4.23
N GLY A 280 0.09 3.57 3.67
CA GLY A 280 1.00 4.53 4.29
C GLY A 280 2.06 3.92 5.19
N ARG A 281 2.96 4.80 5.69
CA ARG A 281 4.12 4.42 6.51
C ARG A 281 3.81 4.23 7.98
N ASN A 282 2.73 4.81 8.46
CA ASN A 282 2.43 4.87 9.88
C ASN A 282 1.89 3.53 10.37
N ILE A 283 2.73 2.75 11.02
CA ILE A 283 2.31 1.54 11.73
C ILE A 283 1.54 1.99 12.98
N LYS A 284 0.28 1.61 13.05
CA LYS A 284 -0.61 1.87 14.19
C LYS A 284 -1.40 0.61 14.50
N GLU A 285 -1.77 0.45 15.75
CA GLU A 285 -2.65 -0.64 16.18
C GLU A 285 -4.01 -0.54 15.48
N CYS A 286 -4.48 -1.66 14.95
CA CYS A 286 -5.81 -1.79 14.36
C CYS A 286 -6.29 -3.24 14.42
N LEU A 287 -7.56 -3.48 14.10
CA LEU A 287 -8.18 -4.81 14.14
C LEU A 287 -7.80 -5.69 12.95
N THR A 288 -7.45 -5.08 11.82
CA THR A 288 -7.36 -5.73 10.51
C THR A 288 -6.52 -7.01 10.49
N PRO A 289 -5.22 -7.01 10.89
CA PRO A 289 -4.41 -8.22 10.79
C PRO A 289 -4.88 -9.34 11.71
N TYR A 290 -5.46 -9.02 12.87
CA TYR A 290 -5.99 -10.04 13.79
C TYR A 290 -7.25 -10.70 13.25
N GLN A 291 -8.12 -9.96 12.59
CA GLN A 291 -9.35 -10.45 12.00
C GLN A 291 -9.06 -11.48 10.90
N VAL A 292 -8.29 -11.09 9.92
CA VAL A 292 -7.99 -11.94 8.75
C VAL A 292 -7.17 -13.16 9.13
N SER A 293 -6.15 -13.02 9.99
CA SER A 293 -5.29 -14.14 10.41
C SER A 293 -6.04 -15.11 11.32
N SER A 294 -6.91 -14.62 12.22
CA SER A 294 -7.73 -15.50 13.07
C SER A 294 -8.61 -16.42 12.24
N VAL A 295 -9.34 -15.88 11.26
CA VAL A 295 -10.17 -16.69 10.36
C VAL A 295 -9.35 -17.68 9.55
N ALA A 296 -8.22 -17.22 8.99
CA ALA A 296 -7.34 -18.07 8.20
C ALA A 296 -6.83 -19.27 9.02
N GLU A 297 -6.31 -19.04 10.23
CA GLU A 297 -5.78 -20.08 11.09
C GLU A 297 -6.87 -21.00 11.65
N GLN A 298 -8.05 -20.47 11.99
CA GLN A 298 -9.22 -21.25 12.42
C GLN A 298 -9.69 -22.20 11.31
N LEU A 299 -9.78 -21.74 10.08
CA LEU A 299 -10.29 -22.50 8.95
C LEU A 299 -9.21 -23.22 8.14
N GLY A 300 -7.94 -23.08 8.54
CA GLY A 300 -6.81 -23.78 7.96
C GLY A 300 -6.45 -23.31 6.56
N LYS A 301 -6.51 -21.98 6.35
CA LYS A 301 -5.96 -21.32 5.16
C LYS A 301 -4.46 -21.14 5.35
N ASP A 302 -3.65 -21.56 4.39
CA ASP A 302 -2.19 -21.53 4.52
C ASP A 302 -1.58 -20.16 4.19
N ARG A 303 -2.29 -19.34 3.39
CA ARG A 303 -1.81 -18.05 2.93
C ARG A 303 -2.78 -16.93 3.33
N VAL A 304 -2.19 -15.84 3.82
CA VAL A 304 -2.90 -14.60 4.21
C VAL A 304 -2.20 -13.43 3.56
N LEU A 305 -2.92 -12.72 2.70
CA LEU A 305 -2.39 -11.64 1.88
C LEU A 305 -2.46 -10.29 2.59
N ALA A 306 -1.52 -9.39 2.31
CA ALA A 306 -1.70 -7.96 2.52
C ALA A 306 -1.34 -7.21 1.25
N GLU A 307 -2.26 -6.35 0.78
CA GLU A 307 -1.91 -5.23 -0.07
C GLU A 307 -1.15 -4.21 0.79
N SER A 308 0.02 -3.75 0.33
CA SER A 308 0.88 -2.93 1.16
C SER A 308 1.67 -1.93 0.34
N PHE A 309 2.11 -0.86 1.03
CA PHE A 309 3.03 0.16 0.55
C PHE A 309 2.40 1.32 -0.23
N ALA A 310 1.13 1.25 -0.64
CA ALA A 310 0.44 2.40 -1.18
C ALA A 310 0.54 3.61 -0.23
N CYS A 311 0.54 4.81 -0.75
CA CYS A 311 0.62 6.06 0.01
C CYS A 311 1.91 6.27 0.82
N CYS A 312 2.92 5.41 0.73
CA CYS A 312 4.20 5.59 1.44
C CYS A 312 5.06 6.72 0.86
N GLY A 313 4.75 7.19 -0.37
CA GLY A 313 5.56 8.21 -1.06
C GLY A 313 6.81 7.62 -1.71
N HIS A 314 7.38 8.37 -2.68
CA HIS A 314 8.51 7.88 -3.48
C HIS A 314 9.82 7.70 -2.71
N ASN A 315 9.94 8.24 -1.50
CA ASN A 315 11.16 8.18 -0.66
C ASN A 315 11.08 7.15 0.46
N VAL A 316 10.10 6.26 0.46
CA VAL A 316 10.07 5.17 1.45
C VAL A 316 11.35 4.35 1.37
N SER A 317 11.98 4.12 2.51
CA SER A 317 13.23 3.36 2.60
C SER A 317 12.98 1.85 2.61
N PHE A 318 13.99 1.05 2.28
CA PHE A 318 13.91 -0.39 2.40
C PHE A 318 13.71 -0.87 3.85
N ALA A 319 14.22 -0.13 4.82
CA ALA A 319 14.00 -0.43 6.23
C ALA A 319 12.54 -0.22 6.63
N GLU A 320 11.88 0.85 6.14
CA GLU A 320 10.46 1.08 6.37
C GLU A 320 9.57 0.05 5.66
N LEU A 321 9.84 -0.28 4.38
CA LEU A 321 9.12 -1.34 3.66
C LEU A 321 9.21 -2.69 4.41
N LYS A 322 10.42 -3.04 4.86
CA LYS A 322 10.66 -4.23 5.68
C LYS A 322 9.86 -4.16 6.99
N GLY A 323 9.97 -3.06 7.73
CA GLY A 323 9.31 -2.89 9.02
C GLY A 323 7.78 -2.96 8.93
N ILE A 324 7.17 -2.36 7.89
CA ILE A 324 5.73 -2.43 7.64
C ILE A 324 5.31 -3.90 7.43
N TYR A 325 6.00 -4.63 6.56
CA TYR A 325 5.61 -5.99 6.25
C TYR A 325 5.92 -6.96 7.40
N GLU A 326 7.03 -6.80 8.13
CA GLU A 326 7.34 -7.60 9.32
C GLU A 326 6.34 -7.40 10.45
N TRP A 327 5.85 -6.15 10.63
CA TRP A 327 4.75 -5.90 11.54
C TRP A 327 3.48 -6.68 11.13
N GLN A 328 3.16 -6.73 9.84
CA GLN A 328 2.05 -7.55 9.34
C GLN A 328 2.31 -9.04 9.55
N MET A 329 3.53 -9.51 9.26
CA MET A 329 3.92 -10.92 9.39
C MET A 329 3.86 -11.44 10.83
N VAL A 330 4.26 -10.66 11.81
CA VAL A 330 4.18 -11.10 13.23
C VAL A 330 2.75 -11.29 13.68
N HIS A 331 1.77 -10.63 13.02
CA HIS A 331 0.34 -10.76 13.23
C HIS A 331 -0.35 -11.81 12.32
N GLY A 332 0.42 -12.57 11.52
CA GLY A 332 -0.08 -13.73 10.78
C GLY A 332 -0.18 -13.57 9.28
N ILE A 333 0.17 -12.41 8.73
CA ILE A 333 0.27 -12.21 7.27
C ILE A 333 1.50 -12.98 6.73
N ASN A 334 1.39 -13.54 5.53
CA ASN A 334 2.48 -14.30 4.91
C ASN A 334 2.46 -14.30 3.37
N ALA A 335 1.67 -13.40 2.77
CA ALA A 335 1.65 -13.16 1.33
C ALA A 335 1.60 -11.65 1.08
N LEU A 336 2.53 -11.14 0.30
CA LEU A 336 2.68 -9.70 0.03
C LEU A 336 2.20 -9.38 -1.38
N CYS A 337 1.26 -8.42 -1.47
CA CYS A 337 0.88 -7.72 -2.69
C CYS A 337 1.42 -6.28 -2.63
N PRO A 338 2.60 -6.00 -3.22
CA PRO A 338 3.09 -4.62 -3.29
C PRO A 338 2.19 -3.73 -4.14
N HIS A 339 1.83 -2.56 -3.65
CA HIS A 339 1.16 -1.50 -4.40
C HIS A 339 2.17 -0.37 -4.67
N LEU A 340 2.48 -0.06 -5.93
CA LEU A 340 2.16 -0.75 -7.18
C LEU A 340 3.38 -0.75 -8.11
N GLU A 341 3.36 -1.65 -9.06
CA GLU A 341 4.27 -1.66 -10.20
C GLU A 341 3.55 -1.09 -11.42
N GLY A 342 3.91 0.14 -11.82
CA GLY A 342 3.25 0.84 -12.91
C GLY A 342 3.78 0.43 -14.28
N TYR A 343 2.90 0.11 -15.22
CA TYR A 343 3.26 -0.10 -16.62
C TYR A 343 3.91 1.16 -17.22
N SER A 344 3.42 2.35 -16.83
CA SER A 344 3.98 3.66 -17.18
C SER A 344 3.79 4.66 -16.04
N MET A 345 4.66 5.66 -15.97
CA MET A 345 4.55 6.82 -15.07
C MET A 345 4.10 8.09 -15.80
N ARG A 346 3.58 8.02 -17.01
CA ARG A 346 3.11 9.17 -17.77
C ARG A 346 1.97 9.91 -17.07
N GLY A 347 2.01 11.24 -17.03
CA GLY A 347 0.93 12.08 -16.53
C GLY A 347 0.58 11.83 -15.08
N ILE A 348 -0.72 11.71 -14.80
CA ILE A 348 -1.26 11.44 -13.45
C ILE A 348 -0.73 10.14 -12.83
N ARG A 349 -0.28 9.17 -13.64
CA ARG A 349 0.16 7.84 -13.20
C ARG A 349 1.34 7.89 -12.24
N LYS A 350 2.25 8.88 -12.38
CA LYS A 350 3.36 9.09 -11.44
C LYS A 350 2.90 9.50 -10.02
N ARG A 351 1.62 9.86 -9.86
CA ARG A 351 0.99 10.30 -8.61
C ARG A 351 -0.02 9.29 -8.05
N ASP A 352 -0.15 8.11 -8.68
CA ASP A 352 -1.09 7.06 -8.30
C ASP A 352 -0.63 6.38 -7.01
N TYR A 353 -0.97 7.00 -5.88
CA TYR A 353 -0.70 6.52 -4.51
C TYR A 353 0.74 6.00 -4.30
N PRO A 354 1.79 6.80 -4.60
CA PRO A 354 3.18 6.34 -4.61
C PRO A 354 3.60 5.60 -3.33
N PRO A 355 4.62 4.71 -3.41
CA PRO A 355 5.71 4.73 -4.40
C PRO A 355 5.39 3.92 -5.66
N ALA A 356 6.03 4.29 -6.79
CA ALA A 356 6.27 3.32 -7.83
C ALA A 356 7.32 2.32 -7.33
N LEU A 357 7.00 1.02 -7.34
CA LEU A 357 7.90 -0.03 -6.88
C LEU A 357 8.44 -0.85 -8.07
N PHE A 358 8.86 -0.18 -9.13
CA PHE A 358 9.27 -0.84 -10.36
C PHE A 358 10.53 -0.19 -10.97
N THR A 359 10.85 -0.53 -12.20
CA THR A 359 12.09 -0.17 -12.92
C THR A 359 12.37 1.32 -13.00
N GLN A 360 11.36 2.17 -12.82
CA GLN A 360 11.50 3.62 -12.77
C GLN A 360 12.27 4.12 -11.54
N GLN A 361 12.31 3.32 -10.45
CA GLN A 361 13.08 3.67 -9.25
C GLN A 361 14.58 3.40 -9.46
N PRO A 362 15.44 4.33 -9.09
CA PRO A 362 16.90 4.15 -9.21
C PRO A 362 17.44 2.92 -8.48
N TRP A 363 16.78 2.53 -7.40
CA TRP A 363 17.15 1.40 -6.53
C TRP A 363 16.59 0.04 -6.99
N TRP A 364 15.89 -0.04 -8.11
CA TRP A 364 15.27 -1.29 -8.58
C TRP A 364 16.23 -2.49 -8.62
N LYS A 365 17.46 -2.28 -9.07
CA LYS A 365 18.51 -3.33 -9.11
C LYS A 365 18.87 -3.90 -7.73
N ASN A 366 18.56 -3.19 -6.66
CA ASN A 366 18.81 -3.61 -5.29
C ASN A 366 17.58 -4.26 -4.65
N TYR A 367 16.39 -4.05 -5.20
CA TYR A 367 15.10 -4.47 -4.64
C TYR A 367 15.01 -6.00 -4.47
N GLY A 368 15.53 -6.78 -5.41
CA GLY A 368 15.50 -8.25 -5.36
C GLY A 368 16.11 -8.86 -4.10
N LYS A 369 17.08 -8.18 -3.45
CA LYS A 369 17.64 -8.64 -2.18
C LYS A 369 16.64 -8.49 -1.02
N LEU A 370 15.87 -7.40 -0.99
CA LEU A 370 14.81 -7.22 -0.03
C LEU A 370 13.67 -8.23 -0.28
N VAL A 371 13.25 -8.38 -1.54
CA VAL A 371 12.25 -9.37 -1.95
C VAL A 371 12.63 -10.78 -1.49
N GLU A 372 13.90 -11.18 -1.65
CA GLU A 372 14.37 -12.50 -1.20
C GLU A 372 14.27 -12.68 0.32
N ALA A 373 14.67 -11.67 1.10
CA ALA A 373 14.56 -11.69 2.56
C ALA A 373 13.11 -11.83 3.02
N LEU A 374 12.21 -10.97 2.55
CA LEU A 374 10.79 -10.98 2.89
C LEU A 374 10.10 -12.29 2.44
N SER A 375 10.48 -12.82 1.28
CA SER A 375 9.96 -14.12 0.78
C SER A 375 10.37 -15.29 1.66
N ARG A 376 11.58 -15.24 2.22
CA ARG A 376 12.06 -16.28 3.16
C ARG A 376 11.24 -16.28 4.44
N GLU A 377 11.01 -15.12 5.02
CA GLU A 377 10.15 -14.95 6.20
C GLU A 377 8.73 -15.41 5.91
N SER A 378 8.13 -14.98 4.78
CA SER A 378 6.80 -15.41 4.31
C SER A 378 6.71 -16.94 4.22
N MET A 379 7.70 -17.59 3.62
CA MET A 379 7.75 -19.07 3.51
C MET A 379 7.80 -19.74 4.88
N ILE A 380 8.64 -19.25 5.77
CA ILE A 380 8.80 -19.83 7.11
C ILE A 380 7.49 -19.72 7.88
N LEU A 381 6.86 -18.55 7.86
CA LEU A 381 5.62 -18.28 8.58
C LEU A 381 4.41 -19.01 7.97
N ALA A 382 4.34 -19.14 6.65
CA ALA A 382 3.28 -19.92 5.98
C ALA A 382 3.33 -21.43 6.29
N LYS A 383 4.54 -21.97 6.58
CA LYS A 383 4.74 -23.38 6.96
C LYS A 383 4.72 -23.61 8.47
N ASN A 384 4.32 -22.61 9.23
CA ASN A 384 4.36 -22.60 10.68
C ASN A 384 2.95 -22.78 11.25
N GLU A 385 2.71 -23.87 11.97
CA GLU A 385 1.43 -24.14 12.63
C GLU A 385 1.39 -23.44 13.99
N LYS A 386 0.55 -22.43 14.13
CA LYS A 386 0.33 -21.77 15.42
C LYS A 386 -0.69 -22.52 16.26
N LYS A 387 -0.41 -22.63 17.57
CA LYS A 387 -1.34 -23.12 18.59
C LYS A 387 -1.64 -22.00 19.56
N VAL A 388 -2.89 -21.60 19.61
CA VAL A 388 -3.37 -20.47 20.38
C VAL A 388 -4.40 -20.94 21.39
N ASP A 389 -4.20 -20.63 22.67
CA ASP A 389 -5.09 -21.09 23.77
C ASP A 389 -6.14 -20.05 24.16
N VAL A 390 -6.04 -18.81 23.68
CA VAL A 390 -6.91 -17.68 24.06
C VAL A 390 -7.75 -17.25 22.87
N LEU A 391 -9.06 -17.16 23.08
CA LEU A 391 -10.03 -16.57 22.16
C LEU A 391 -10.56 -15.27 22.76
N VAL A 392 -10.51 -14.18 22.02
CA VAL A 392 -11.20 -12.92 22.33
C VAL A 392 -12.44 -12.84 21.46
N LEU A 393 -13.62 -12.81 22.05
CA LEU A 393 -14.85 -12.64 21.27
C LEU A 393 -14.86 -11.26 20.63
N HIS A 394 -15.04 -11.23 19.32
CA HIS A 394 -15.21 -9.99 18.57
C HIS A 394 -16.58 -9.39 18.92
N PRO A 395 -16.68 -8.14 19.41
CA PRO A 395 -17.92 -7.58 19.91
C PRO A 395 -18.87 -7.10 18.80
N GLN A 396 -18.97 -7.86 17.70
CA GLN A 396 -19.68 -7.45 16.49
C GLN A 396 -21.19 -7.31 16.71
N THR A 397 -21.82 -8.25 17.47
CA THR A 397 -23.26 -8.16 17.78
C THR A 397 -23.56 -6.95 18.66
N THR A 398 -22.67 -6.64 19.63
CA THR A 398 -22.76 -5.41 20.43
C THR A 398 -22.62 -4.17 19.52
N ALA A 399 -21.64 -4.17 18.60
CA ALA A 399 -21.45 -3.08 17.65
C ALA A 399 -22.69 -2.84 16.77
N TRP A 400 -23.32 -3.88 16.25
CA TRP A 400 -24.58 -3.78 15.51
C TRP A 400 -25.71 -3.15 16.32
N SER A 401 -25.83 -3.49 17.59
CA SER A 401 -26.87 -2.94 18.48
C SER A 401 -26.67 -1.46 18.79
N LEU A 402 -25.40 -0.99 18.79
CA LEU A 402 -24.99 0.39 19.12
C LEU A 402 -25.00 1.30 17.90
N TYR A 403 -24.83 0.77 16.68
CA TYR A 403 -24.70 1.58 15.48
C TYR A 403 -25.92 2.51 15.30
N ASN A 404 -25.62 3.78 15.12
CA ASN A 404 -26.60 4.84 14.87
C ASN A 404 -26.01 5.82 13.85
N ASP A 405 -26.75 6.14 12.80
CA ASP A 405 -26.31 7.08 11.74
C ASP A 405 -26.13 8.54 12.22
N ARG A 406 -26.54 8.84 13.47
CA ARG A 406 -26.49 10.19 14.06
C ARG A 406 -25.45 10.33 15.17
N ASP A 407 -25.24 9.30 15.97
CA ASP A 407 -24.32 9.30 17.11
C ASP A 407 -23.66 7.95 17.29
N ASN A 408 -22.38 7.86 16.98
CA ASN A 408 -21.59 6.66 17.08
C ASN A 408 -20.61 6.66 18.26
N THR A 409 -20.71 7.65 19.17
CA THR A 409 -19.83 7.74 20.35
C THR A 409 -19.78 6.43 21.16
N PRO A 410 -20.90 5.72 21.45
CA PRO A 410 -20.83 4.45 22.17
C PRO A 410 -20.05 3.35 21.43
N LEU A 411 -20.09 3.37 20.09
CA LEU A 411 -19.37 2.40 19.27
C LEU A 411 -17.86 2.70 19.20
N GLU A 412 -17.50 3.98 19.20
CA GLU A 412 -16.10 4.43 19.31
C GLU A 412 -15.51 4.08 20.68
N GLU A 413 -16.26 4.26 21.77
CA GLU A 413 -15.85 3.84 23.13
C GLU A 413 -15.67 2.31 23.24
N LEU A 414 -16.53 1.52 22.59
CA LEU A 414 -16.35 0.07 22.48
C LEU A 414 -15.08 -0.29 21.74
N GLN A 415 -14.79 0.40 20.62
CA GLN A 415 -13.56 0.24 19.84
C GLN A 415 -12.32 0.49 20.71
N ASP A 416 -12.28 1.58 21.44
CA ASP A 416 -11.14 1.95 22.30
C ASP A 416 -10.91 0.90 23.40
N THR A 417 -11.99 0.38 23.98
CA THR A 417 -11.94 -0.70 25.01
C THR A 417 -11.44 -2.00 24.37
N PHE A 418 -11.90 -2.33 23.19
CA PHE A 418 -11.45 -3.52 22.47
C PHE A 418 -9.94 -3.44 22.16
N MET A 419 -9.46 -2.31 21.65
CA MET A 419 -8.03 -2.09 21.40
C MET A 419 -7.20 -2.15 22.71
N ALA A 420 -7.77 -1.74 23.85
CA ALA A 420 -7.08 -1.87 25.14
C ALA A 420 -6.90 -3.35 25.55
N VAL A 421 -7.87 -4.21 25.31
CA VAL A 421 -7.76 -5.67 25.55
C VAL A 421 -6.65 -6.26 24.66
N ILE A 422 -6.63 -5.92 23.38
CA ILE A 422 -5.61 -6.39 22.43
C ILE A 422 -4.21 -5.95 22.90
N ARG A 423 -4.01 -4.65 23.20
CA ARG A 423 -2.72 -4.12 23.70
C ARG A 423 -2.22 -4.84 24.95
N GLU A 424 -3.14 -5.16 25.90
CA GLU A 424 -2.74 -5.86 27.11
C GLU A 424 -2.26 -7.29 26.83
N LEU A 425 -2.90 -8.00 25.89
CA LEU A 425 -2.47 -9.33 25.45
C LEU A 425 -1.10 -9.27 24.74
N GLU A 426 -0.92 -8.31 23.85
CA GLU A 426 0.37 -8.10 23.17
C GLU A 426 1.50 -7.78 24.16
N ARG A 427 1.26 -6.83 25.09
CA ARG A 427 2.23 -6.45 26.13
C ARG A 427 2.63 -7.64 27.00
N LYS A 428 1.73 -8.62 27.15
CA LYS A 428 1.98 -9.88 27.86
C LYS A 428 2.57 -10.98 26.97
N HIS A 429 2.79 -10.74 25.68
CA HIS A 429 3.22 -11.72 24.68
C HIS A 429 2.29 -12.97 24.63
N ILE A 430 1.00 -12.77 24.82
CA ILE A 430 -0.02 -13.82 24.77
C ILE A 430 -0.58 -13.86 23.36
N ALA A 431 -0.39 -14.99 22.69
CA ALA A 431 -1.04 -15.26 21.41
C ALA A 431 -2.55 -15.46 21.61
N PHE A 432 -3.36 -14.85 20.76
CA PHE A 432 -4.82 -14.95 20.80
C PHE A 432 -5.40 -14.95 19.37
N HIS A 433 -6.61 -15.45 19.25
CA HIS A 433 -7.45 -15.26 18.07
C HIS A 433 -8.69 -14.47 18.41
N LEU A 434 -9.25 -13.80 17.41
CA LEU A 434 -10.60 -13.24 17.50
C LEU A 434 -11.63 -14.30 17.15
N GLY A 435 -12.76 -14.29 17.84
CA GLY A 435 -13.88 -15.21 17.61
C GLY A 435 -15.08 -14.45 17.06
N ASP A 436 -15.42 -14.68 15.79
CA ASP A 436 -16.63 -14.15 15.17
C ASP A 436 -17.83 -15.08 15.43
N GLU A 437 -18.95 -14.50 15.82
CA GLU A 437 -20.12 -15.29 16.23
C GLU A 437 -20.78 -16.04 15.05
N ILE A 438 -20.74 -15.50 13.83
CA ILE A 438 -21.27 -16.18 12.63
C ILE A 438 -20.37 -17.36 12.23
N ILE A 439 -19.06 -17.20 12.33
CA ILE A 439 -18.10 -18.31 12.12
C ILE A 439 -18.27 -19.37 13.21
N MET A 440 -18.46 -18.94 14.47
CA MET A 440 -18.70 -19.86 15.58
C MET A 440 -20.02 -20.64 15.44
N GLU A 441 -21.09 -20.02 14.92
CA GLU A 441 -22.35 -20.70 14.59
C GLU A 441 -22.13 -21.85 13.60
N ARG A 442 -21.24 -21.68 12.61
CA ARG A 442 -20.97 -22.66 11.55
C ARG A 442 -19.93 -23.71 11.91
N HIS A 443 -18.88 -23.32 12.62
CA HIS A 443 -17.67 -24.13 12.84
C HIS A 443 -17.34 -24.37 14.33
N GLY A 444 -18.10 -23.75 15.25
CA GLY A 444 -17.88 -23.83 16.69
C GLY A 444 -18.44 -25.11 17.31
N ARG A 445 -17.71 -25.71 18.23
CA ARG A 445 -18.13 -26.84 19.05
C ARG A 445 -17.32 -26.90 20.35
N VAL A 446 -17.80 -27.60 21.31
CA VAL A 446 -17.08 -27.93 22.56
C VAL A 446 -16.55 -29.35 22.49
N GLU A 447 -15.25 -29.54 22.69
CA GLU A 447 -14.58 -30.84 22.63
C GLU A 447 -13.47 -30.89 23.70
N ASP A 448 -13.44 -31.93 24.53
CA ASP A 448 -12.45 -32.16 25.61
C ASP A 448 -12.23 -30.93 26.54
N GLY A 449 -13.31 -30.22 26.87
CA GLY A 449 -13.25 -29.05 27.76
C GLY A 449 -12.73 -27.78 27.09
N LYS A 450 -12.55 -27.79 25.78
CA LYS A 450 -12.08 -26.65 24.97
C LYS A 450 -13.20 -26.17 24.03
N LEU A 451 -13.16 -24.89 23.74
CA LEU A 451 -13.94 -24.30 22.64
C LEU A 451 -13.12 -24.47 21.33
N VAL A 452 -13.69 -25.22 20.40
CA VAL A 452 -13.04 -25.50 19.11
C VAL A 452 -13.73 -24.71 18.01
N ILE A 453 -12.97 -23.98 17.20
CA ILE A 453 -13.43 -23.32 15.98
C ILE A 453 -12.58 -23.86 14.82
N GLY A 454 -13.21 -24.60 13.91
CA GLY A 454 -12.50 -25.25 12.81
C GLY A 454 -11.36 -26.15 13.28
N LYS A 455 -10.10 -25.73 13.06
CA LYS A 455 -8.86 -26.43 13.43
C LYS A 455 -8.26 -25.97 14.77
N GLN A 456 -8.69 -24.85 15.35
CA GLN A 456 -8.13 -24.26 16.56
C GLN A 456 -8.98 -24.59 17.81
N ALA A 457 -8.32 -24.79 18.96
CA ALA A 457 -8.95 -25.23 20.21
C ALA A 457 -8.48 -24.36 21.39
N TYR A 458 -9.41 -23.65 22.02
CA TYR A 458 -9.16 -22.63 23.03
C TYR A 458 -9.51 -23.12 24.44
N THR A 459 -8.65 -22.82 25.39
CA THR A 459 -8.84 -23.09 26.83
C THR A 459 -9.45 -21.89 27.55
N TYR A 460 -9.12 -20.68 27.08
CA TYR A 460 -9.55 -19.41 27.66
C TYR A 460 -10.36 -18.61 26.66
N VAL A 461 -11.48 -18.04 27.13
CA VAL A 461 -12.31 -17.12 26.33
C VAL A 461 -12.45 -15.80 27.09
N ILE A 462 -12.25 -14.68 26.37
CA ILE A 462 -12.50 -13.32 26.85
C ILE A 462 -13.76 -12.83 26.15
N ASP A 463 -14.83 -12.59 26.93
CA ASP A 463 -16.16 -12.19 26.44
C ASP A 463 -16.63 -10.85 27.01
N SER A 464 -15.77 -10.16 27.76
CA SER A 464 -16.12 -8.98 28.55
C SER A 464 -16.59 -7.77 27.74
N LEU A 465 -16.41 -7.79 26.42
CA LEU A 465 -16.82 -6.73 25.50
C LEU A 465 -18.18 -6.99 24.85
N CYS A 466 -18.72 -8.18 25.02
CA CYS A 466 -19.93 -8.64 24.35
C CYS A 466 -21.16 -8.49 25.26
N GLU A 467 -21.70 -7.26 25.38
CA GLU A 467 -22.98 -7.03 26.09
C GLU A 467 -24.11 -7.73 25.38
N GLU A 468 -24.15 -7.69 24.05
CA GLU A 468 -25.07 -8.44 23.20
C GLU A 468 -24.33 -9.58 22.49
N MET A 469 -24.97 -10.71 22.37
CA MET A 469 -24.45 -11.92 21.70
C MET A 469 -25.58 -12.66 20.99
N LEU A 470 -25.27 -13.38 19.95
CA LEU A 470 -26.18 -14.29 19.26
C LEU A 470 -26.57 -15.45 20.20
N SER A 471 -27.77 -16.01 19.98
CA SER A 471 -28.30 -17.11 20.80
C SER A 471 -27.39 -18.34 20.83
N ASP A 472 -26.82 -18.69 19.69
CA ASP A 472 -25.99 -19.89 19.52
C ASP A 472 -24.63 -19.73 20.21
N THR A 473 -24.05 -18.53 20.20
CA THR A 473 -22.87 -18.20 21.00
C THR A 473 -23.13 -18.35 22.49
N LYS A 474 -24.28 -17.85 22.99
CA LYS A 474 -24.68 -18.01 24.41
C LYS A 474 -24.82 -19.47 24.80
N VAL A 475 -25.36 -20.33 23.92
CA VAL A 475 -25.48 -21.79 24.16
C VAL A 475 -24.10 -22.42 24.17
N LEU A 476 -23.26 -22.12 23.18
CA LEU A 476 -21.92 -22.68 23.04
C LEU A 476 -21.03 -22.33 24.25
N LEU A 477 -21.04 -21.07 24.71
CA LEU A 477 -20.30 -20.66 25.91
C LEU A 477 -20.79 -21.32 27.19
N LYS A 478 -22.10 -21.53 27.37
CA LYS A 478 -22.63 -22.28 28.51
C LYS A 478 -22.17 -23.73 28.51
N GLU A 479 -22.12 -24.38 27.36
CA GLU A 479 -21.57 -25.72 27.20
C GLU A 479 -20.07 -25.75 27.50
N PHE A 480 -19.32 -24.80 27.00
CA PHE A 480 -17.88 -24.64 27.25
C PHE A 480 -17.59 -24.52 28.76
N ILE A 481 -18.28 -23.64 29.48
CA ILE A 481 -18.12 -23.47 30.93
C ILE A 481 -18.47 -24.77 31.66
N LYS A 482 -19.56 -25.43 31.29
CA LYS A 482 -20.02 -26.70 31.91
C LYS A 482 -19.00 -27.83 31.68
N SER A 483 -18.28 -27.84 30.61
CA SER A 483 -17.24 -28.83 30.30
C SER A 483 -15.86 -28.52 30.92
N GLY A 484 -15.75 -27.44 31.68
CA GLY A 484 -14.49 -27.02 32.37
C GLY A 484 -13.68 -25.96 31.69
N GLY A 485 -14.19 -25.30 30.64
CA GLY A 485 -13.57 -24.17 29.98
C GLY A 485 -13.59 -22.88 30.83
N HIS A 486 -12.69 -21.96 30.55
CA HIS A 486 -12.46 -20.78 31.39
C HIS A 486 -12.86 -19.48 30.68
N ILE A 487 -13.82 -18.76 31.25
CA ILE A 487 -14.00 -17.34 30.92
C ILE A 487 -13.01 -16.52 31.76
N THR A 488 -12.33 -15.56 31.13
CA THR A 488 -11.26 -14.78 31.76
C THR A 488 -11.21 -13.35 31.22
N THR A 489 -10.27 -12.55 31.71
CA THR A 489 -9.95 -11.22 31.16
C THR A 489 -8.47 -11.15 30.79
N ALA A 490 -8.08 -10.18 29.96
CA ALA A 490 -6.68 -10.00 29.56
C ALA A 490 -5.75 -9.75 30.77
N GLU A 491 -6.25 -9.00 31.77
CA GLU A 491 -5.49 -8.69 33.00
C GLU A 491 -5.23 -9.94 33.85
N ALA A 492 -6.17 -10.88 33.89
CA ALA A 492 -6.06 -12.09 34.71
C ALA A 492 -5.07 -13.13 34.14
N LEU A 493 -4.76 -13.07 32.87
CA LEU A 493 -3.81 -13.99 32.23
C LEU A 493 -2.37 -13.65 32.65
N PRO A 494 -1.51 -14.66 32.89
CA PRO A 494 -0.11 -14.42 33.26
C PRO A 494 0.72 -13.89 32.09
N VAL A 495 1.74 -13.10 32.39
CA VAL A 495 2.72 -12.65 31.39
C VAL A 495 3.49 -13.84 30.83
N ASN A 496 3.61 -13.96 29.53
CA ASN A 496 4.50 -14.90 28.88
C ASN A 496 5.93 -14.28 28.77
N GLU A 497 6.80 -14.64 29.70
CA GLU A 497 8.12 -14.05 29.86
C GLU A 497 9.15 -14.53 28.84
N VAL A 498 8.82 -14.54 27.56
CA VAL A 498 9.73 -14.98 26.47
C VAL A 498 10.83 -13.96 26.17
N VAL A 499 10.52 -12.68 26.34
CA VAL A 499 11.41 -11.51 26.19
C VAL A 499 11.10 -10.50 27.28
N ASP A 500 12.10 -9.76 27.74
CA ASP A 500 11.98 -8.79 28.85
C ASP A 500 11.48 -7.40 28.40
N HIS A 501 11.19 -7.21 27.13
CA HIS A 501 10.76 -5.92 26.56
C HIS A 501 9.31 -5.99 26.07
N PRO A 502 8.35 -5.33 26.76
CA PRO A 502 6.90 -5.46 26.49
C PRO A 502 6.44 -4.85 25.14
N GLU A 503 7.29 -4.02 24.51
CA GLU A 503 6.97 -3.41 23.20
C GLU A 503 7.57 -4.19 22.02
N ILE A 504 8.18 -5.34 22.25
CA ILE A 504 8.57 -6.26 21.19
C ILE A 504 7.39 -7.19 20.90
N THR A 505 6.84 -7.13 19.72
CA THR A 505 5.75 -8.03 19.32
C THR A 505 6.29 -9.41 19.05
N TYR A 506 5.53 -10.44 19.44
CA TYR A 506 6.00 -11.82 19.42
C TYR A 506 4.95 -12.78 18.90
N THR A 507 5.38 -13.71 18.05
CA THR A 507 4.60 -14.90 17.67
C THR A 507 5.49 -16.14 17.62
N LYS A 508 4.86 -17.33 17.75
CA LYS A 508 5.52 -18.62 17.60
C LYS A 508 4.67 -19.64 16.88
N GLY A 509 5.30 -20.65 16.31
CA GLY A 509 4.57 -21.78 15.77
C GLY A 509 5.50 -22.98 15.50
N LEU A 510 4.87 -24.12 15.27
CA LEU A 510 5.55 -25.38 15.02
C LEU A 510 5.83 -25.54 13.51
N CYS A 511 7.01 -25.98 13.18
CA CYS A 511 7.39 -26.35 11.82
C CYS A 511 8.10 -27.69 11.79
N ASP A 512 8.40 -28.21 10.58
CA ASP A 512 9.18 -29.43 10.43
C ASP A 512 10.54 -29.31 11.14
N GLY A 513 10.67 -30.09 12.22
CA GLY A 513 11.89 -30.23 12.99
C GLY A 513 12.07 -29.30 14.17
N GLY A 514 11.09 -28.42 14.49
CA GLY A 514 11.24 -27.54 15.67
C GLY A 514 10.17 -26.46 15.81
N THR A 515 10.54 -25.40 16.51
CA THR A 515 9.69 -24.22 16.75
C THR A 515 10.34 -22.97 16.17
N ILE A 516 9.56 -22.15 15.49
CA ILE A 516 9.95 -20.79 15.09
C ILE A 516 9.48 -19.82 16.16
N HIS A 517 10.37 -18.96 16.61
CA HIS A 517 10.06 -17.79 17.43
C HIS A 517 10.34 -16.54 16.59
N TYR A 518 9.39 -15.65 16.48
CA TYR A 518 9.51 -14.44 15.68
C TYR A 518 9.20 -13.20 16.53
N PHE A 519 10.14 -12.27 16.56
CA PHE A 519 10.10 -11.04 17.35
C PHE A 519 10.28 -9.84 16.43
N VAL A 520 9.49 -8.78 16.62
CA VAL A 520 9.50 -7.59 15.77
C VAL A 520 9.49 -6.32 16.64
N ASN A 521 10.39 -5.42 16.32
CA ASN A 521 10.40 -4.04 16.82
C ASN A 521 9.68 -3.14 15.80
N SER A 522 8.41 -2.87 16.01
CA SER A 522 7.60 -2.01 15.12
C SER A 522 7.75 -0.52 15.45
N SER A 523 8.93 -0.07 15.87
CA SER A 523 9.18 1.33 16.24
C SER A 523 10.46 1.89 15.62
N PRO A 524 10.56 3.23 15.49
CA PRO A 524 11.75 3.89 14.94
C PRO A 524 12.92 3.99 15.95
N GLN A 525 12.81 3.38 17.15
CA GLN A 525 13.86 3.39 18.18
C GLN A 525 14.57 2.05 18.25
N GLU A 526 15.88 2.08 18.48
CA GLU A 526 16.67 0.90 18.83
C GLU A 526 16.20 0.34 20.18
N LYS A 527 16.10 -0.98 20.32
CA LYS A 527 15.69 -1.67 21.56
C LYS A 527 16.62 -2.81 21.89
N ASN A 528 17.05 -2.85 23.14
CA ASN A 528 17.86 -3.95 23.66
C ASN A 528 16.97 -4.90 24.46
N ALA A 529 17.02 -6.21 24.17
CA ALA A 529 16.19 -7.20 24.81
C ALA A 529 16.97 -8.46 25.21
N CYS A 530 16.54 -9.08 26.32
CA CYS A 530 17.01 -10.38 26.82
C CYS A 530 15.89 -11.41 26.66
N PHE A 531 16.25 -12.62 26.25
CA PHE A 531 15.31 -13.67 25.90
C PHE A 531 15.44 -14.89 26.81
N LYS A 532 14.31 -15.47 27.15
CA LYS A 532 14.23 -16.77 27.85
C LYS A 532 14.06 -17.96 26.93
N VAL A 533 13.92 -17.73 25.62
CA VAL A 533 13.87 -18.77 24.59
C VAL A 533 15.28 -19.11 24.11
N LYS A 534 15.44 -20.35 23.64
CA LYS A 534 16.67 -20.85 23.04
C LYS A 534 16.47 -21.03 21.53
N GLY A 535 17.55 -21.17 20.79
CA GLY A 535 17.48 -21.44 19.36
C GLY A 535 18.71 -20.92 18.61
N LYS A 536 18.61 -20.92 17.29
CA LYS A 536 19.57 -20.35 16.35
C LYS A 536 18.91 -19.23 15.59
N VAL A 537 19.63 -18.13 15.38
CA VAL A 537 19.13 -17.02 14.53
C VAL A 537 19.08 -17.50 13.09
N ILE A 538 17.95 -17.28 12.44
CA ILE A 538 17.84 -17.44 10.98
C ILE A 538 18.24 -16.10 10.36
N ASP A 539 19.31 -16.10 9.57
CA ASP A 539 19.66 -14.94 8.75
C ASP A 539 18.67 -14.86 7.59
N ILE A 540 17.83 -13.83 7.58
CA ILE A 540 16.77 -13.69 6.59
C ILE A 540 17.27 -13.41 5.17
N TYR A 541 18.51 -12.93 5.01
CA TYR A 541 19.12 -12.68 3.69
C TYR A 541 19.75 -13.93 3.08
N THR A 542 20.28 -14.85 3.91
CA THR A 542 21.01 -16.04 3.43
C THR A 542 20.33 -17.36 3.76
N GLY A 543 19.44 -17.39 4.74
CA GLY A 543 18.86 -18.62 5.30
C GLY A 543 19.83 -19.44 6.15
N GLU A 544 20.96 -18.88 6.54
CA GLU A 544 21.93 -19.55 7.40
C GLU A 544 21.53 -19.48 8.87
N LEU A 545 21.89 -20.53 9.61
CA LEU A 545 21.64 -20.61 11.05
C LEU A 545 22.88 -20.16 11.82
N GLN A 546 22.71 -19.17 12.69
CA GLN A 546 23.75 -18.59 13.53
C GLN A 546 23.47 -18.84 15.00
N ALA A 547 24.54 -18.92 15.84
CA ALA A 547 24.37 -19.09 17.27
C ALA A 547 23.65 -17.91 17.91
N PHE A 548 22.71 -18.19 18.82
CA PHE A 548 22.01 -17.17 19.60
C PHE A 548 22.48 -17.21 21.07
N HIS A 549 22.76 -16.03 21.62
CA HIS A 549 23.33 -15.90 22.98
C HIS A 549 22.37 -15.30 24.02
N GLY A 550 21.06 -15.31 23.72
CA GLY A 550 20.02 -14.87 24.66
C GLY A 550 19.86 -13.37 24.80
N GLN A 551 20.56 -12.55 24.00
CA GLN A 551 20.43 -11.09 23.92
C GLN A 551 20.42 -10.65 22.46
N HIS A 552 19.65 -9.60 22.17
CA HIS A 552 19.61 -9.00 20.84
C HIS A 552 19.33 -7.50 20.93
N THR A 553 20.01 -6.74 20.09
CA THR A 553 19.73 -5.32 19.87
C THR A 553 18.93 -5.20 18.58
N PHE A 554 17.68 -4.83 18.70
CA PHE A 554 16.83 -4.51 17.53
C PHE A 554 17.18 -3.12 17.03
N GLU A 555 17.58 -3.03 15.79
CA GLU A 555 17.60 -1.77 15.06
C GLU A 555 16.17 -1.19 14.93
N PRO A 556 16.00 0.09 14.61
CA PRO A 556 14.70 0.63 14.19
C PRO A 556 14.08 -0.27 13.11
N TRP A 557 12.81 -0.65 13.27
CA TRP A 557 12.09 -1.54 12.35
C TRP A 557 12.77 -2.92 12.15
N GLY A 558 13.47 -3.39 13.18
CA GLY A 558 14.24 -4.63 13.16
C GLY A 558 13.43 -5.84 13.62
N SER A 559 13.83 -7.03 13.17
CA SER A 559 13.24 -8.31 13.56
C SER A 559 14.29 -9.31 14.00
N LEU A 560 13.83 -10.36 14.69
CA LEU A 560 14.64 -11.52 15.08
C LEU A 560 13.80 -12.78 14.87
N MET A 561 14.29 -13.69 14.05
CA MET A 561 13.68 -15.02 13.86
C MET A 561 14.61 -16.09 14.40
N LEU A 562 14.13 -16.91 15.34
CA LEU A 562 14.86 -18.01 15.95
C LEU A 562 14.24 -19.36 15.58
N PHE A 563 15.09 -20.33 15.31
CA PHE A 563 14.71 -21.73 15.14
C PHE A 563 15.21 -22.56 16.33
N GLU A 564 14.28 -23.14 17.11
CA GLU A 564 14.53 -24.06 18.21
C GLU A 564 14.25 -25.49 17.75
N ASP A 565 15.32 -26.33 17.61
CA ASP A 565 15.21 -27.71 17.11
C ASP A 565 15.06 -28.80 18.20
N GLY A 566 14.96 -28.40 19.46
CA GLY A 566 14.85 -29.28 20.62
C GLY A 566 16.08 -30.16 20.89
N LYS A 567 17.15 -29.99 20.11
CA LYS A 567 18.41 -30.79 20.22
C LYS A 567 19.56 -29.97 20.81
N ASP A 568 19.35 -28.72 21.10
CA ASP A 568 20.37 -27.84 21.65
C ASP A 568 20.64 -28.18 23.13
N ASP A 569 21.53 -29.16 23.36
CA ASP A 569 22.29 -29.22 24.59
C ASP A 569 23.15 -27.94 24.67
N VAL A 570 22.56 -26.91 25.22
CA VAL A 570 23.36 -25.73 25.61
C VAL A 570 24.23 -26.17 26.79
N THR A 571 25.43 -26.66 26.48
CA THR A 571 26.51 -26.51 27.45
C THR A 571 26.50 -25.03 27.83
N GLU A 572 26.26 -24.76 29.10
CA GLU A 572 26.49 -23.44 29.72
C GLU A 572 27.94 -23.01 29.43
N GLN A 573 28.23 -22.54 28.25
CA GLN A 573 29.33 -21.64 28.04
C GLN A 573 28.87 -20.34 28.69
N LYS A 574 29.29 -20.19 29.96
CA LYS A 574 29.28 -18.89 30.66
C LYS A 574 29.71 -17.86 29.64
N ALA A 575 28.83 -16.93 29.37
CA ALA A 575 29.09 -15.78 28.53
C ALA A 575 30.21 -14.94 29.13
N GLU A 576 31.45 -15.34 28.93
CA GLU A 576 32.61 -14.47 28.93
C GLU A 576 32.82 -13.86 27.54
N HIS A 577 31.73 -13.40 26.93
CA HIS A 577 31.86 -12.37 25.94
C HIS A 577 31.54 -11.06 26.65
N ALA A 578 32.57 -10.45 27.24
CA ALA A 578 32.59 -9.00 27.43
C ALA A 578 32.11 -8.42 26.08
N ALA A 579 31.01 -7.66 26.10
CA ALA A 579 30.48 -7.02 24.91
C ALA A 579 31.68 -6.39 24.19
N LYS A 580 31.96 -6.86 22.99
CA LYS A 580 33.03 -6.30 22.16
C LYS A 580 32.69 -4.83 22.00
N VAL A 581 33.52 -3.94 22.50
CA VAL A 581 33.29 -2.50 22.38
C VAL A 581 33.48 -2.13 20.92
N GLU A 582 32.33 -1.98 20.22
CA GLU A 582 32.31 -1.52 18.83
C GLU A 582 32.76 -0.05 18.80
N THR A 583 33.56 0.29 17.81
CA THR A 583 33.95 1.68 17.52
C THR A 583 33.24 2.11 16.26
N CYS A 584 32.18 2.92 16.40
CA CYS A 584 31.45 3.47 15.28
C CYS A 584 32.29 4.54 14.56
N ILE A 585 32.36 4.42 13.25
CA ILE A 585 33.09 5.33 12.35
C ILE A 585 32.06 5.93 11.39
N TYR A 586 31.81 7.23 11.56
CA TYR A 586 30.91 7.98 10.71
C TYR A 586 31.72 8.64 9.57
N PRO A 587 31.29 8.52 8.31
CA PRO A 587 31.98 9.17 7.22
C PRO A 587 31.83 10.69 7.32
N SER A 588 32.92 11.42 7.16
CA SER A 588 32.95 12.88 7.28
C SER A 588 33.95 13.50 6.31
N GLY A 589 33.81 14.79 6.06
CA GLY A 589 34.66 15.54 5.14
C GLY A 589 34.11 15.61 3.72
N ASN A 590 34.98 16.06 2.81
CA ASN A 590 34.62 16.18 1.38
C ASN A 590 34.97 14.91 0.63
N PHE A 591 34.06 14.55 -0.27
CA PHE A 591 34.19 13.42 -1.19
C PHE A 591 34.12 13.92 -2.63
N SER A 592 34.92 13.32 -3.49
CA SER A 592 34.95 13.66 -4.92
C SER A 592 33.95 12.80 -5.68
N VAL A 593 33.15 13.42 -6.52
CA VAL A 593 32.22 12.74 -7.43
C VAL A 593 32.99 12.01 -8.52
N VAL A 594 32.73 10.72 -8.69
CA VAL A 594 33.41 9.87 -9.68
C VAL A 594 32.54 9.71 -10.92
N GLY A 595 33.10 10.00 -12.09
CA GLY A 595 32.40 9.83 -13.37
C GLY A 595 31.48 10.99 -13.76
N GLU A 596 30.70 10.80 -14.79
CA GLU A 596 29.63 11.73 -15.20
C GLU A 596 28.38 11.46 -14.36
N ILE A 597 27.71 12.49 -13.88
CA ILE A 597 26.41 12.42 -13.23
C ILE A 597 25.37 13.08 -14.13
N THR A 598 24.28 12.40 -14.38
CA THR A 598 23.09 12.99 -14.97
C THR A 598 22.29 13.68 -13.87
N ASN A 599 22.51 14.96 -13.65
CA ASN A 599 21.71 15.76 -12.73
C ASN A 599 20.40 16.19 -13.38
N CYS A 600 19.44 16.64 -12.57
CA CYS A 600 18.13 17.08 -13.02
C CYS A 600 17.76 18.46 -12.46
N LEU A 601 17.02 19.23 -13.25
CA LEU A 601 16.25 20.39 -12.83
C LEU A 601 14.80 20.20 -13.28
N THR A 602 13.88 20.09 -12.32
CA THR A 602 12.44 20.04 -12.57
C THR A 602 11.92 21.46 -12.77
N LEU A 603 11.16 21.67 -13.84
CA LEU A 603 10.50 22.92 -14.16
C LEU A 603 8.98 22.70 -14.09
N ASP A 604 8.39 23.05 -12.96
CA ASP A 604 6.97 22.87 -12.65
C ASP A 604 6.20 24.19 -12.54
N VAL A 605 6.85 25.32 -12.90
CA VAL A 605 6.23 26.64 -13.03
C VAL A 605 6.57 27.29 -14.36
N CYS A 606 5.61 27.98 -14.97
CA CYS A 606 5.80 28.72 -16.21
C CYS A 606 4.86 29.92 -16.33
N ASP A 607 5.17 30.87 -17.22
CA ASP A 607 4.19 31.85 -17.68
C ASP A 607 3.28 31.14 -18.71
N TYR A 608 1.96 31.15 -18.53
CA TYR A 608 1.09 30.48 -19.48
C TYR A 608 -0.09 31.33 -19.94
N TYR A 609 -0.54 31.04 -21.17
CA TYR A 609 -1.52 31.82 -21.89
C TYR A 609 -2.58 30.89 -22.47
N PHE A 610 -3.84 31.35 -22.43
CA PHE A 610 -4.96 30.71 -23.14
C PHE A 610 -5.44 31.66 -24.25
N ASP A 611 -5.52 31.13 -25.48
CA ASP A 611 -5.98 31.90 -26.66
C ASP A 611 -5.22 33.24 -26.83
N GLY A 612 -3.95 33.28 -26.44
CA GLY A 612 -3.08 34.47 -26.48
C GLY A 612 -3.19 35.41 -25.27
N GLU A 613 -4.08 35.14 -24.32
CA GLU A 613 -4.22 35.94 -23.09
C GLU A 613 -3.43 35.30 -21.93
N LEU A 614 -2.58 36.11 -21.27
CA LEU A 614 -1.84 35.69 -20.09
C LEU A 614 -2.80 35.30 -18.97
N GLN A 615 -2.69 34.07 -18.51
CA GLN A 615 -3.47 33.56 -17.39
C GLN A 615 -2.75 33.75 -16.05
N GLU A 616 -1.48 33.35 -15.98
CA GLU A 616 -0.68 33.46 -14.76
C GLU A 616 0.83 33.56 -15.11
N LYS A 617 1.58 34.34 -14.34
CA LYS A 617 3.04 34.36 -14.36
C LYS A 617 3.58 33.43 -13.28
N ASN A 618 4.60 32.68 -13.61
CA ASN A 618 5.15 31.65 -12.74
C ASN A 618 4.04 30.76 -12.16
N GLY A 619 3.02 30.45 -12.98
CA GLY A 619 1.89 29.60 -12.59
C GLY A 619 2.32 28.14 -12.51
N TYR A 620 1.73 27.40 -11.58
CA TYR A 620 2.02 25.97 -11.41
C TYR A 620 1.46 25.15 -12.57
N VAL A 621 2.30 24.32 -13.16
CA VAL A 621 2.02 23.63 -14.44
C VAL A 621 0.78 22.73 -14.36
N LEU A 622 0.59 22.00 -13.27
CA LEU A 622 -0.59 21.12 -13.13
C LEU A 622 -1.92 21.89 -13.12
N ASN A 623 -1.93 23.16 -12.72
CA ASN A 623 -3.14 24.00 -12.81
C ASN A 623 -3.59 24.24 -14.25
N ILE A 624 -2.66 24.20 -15.22
CA ILE A 624 -2.98 24.52 -16.64
C ILE A 624 -3.98 23.49 -17.18
N CYS A 625 -3.67 22.19 -17.00
CA CYS A 625 -4.56 21.10 -17.42
C CYS A 625 -5.92 21.19 -16.72
N GLU A 626 -5.91 21.42 -15.40
CA GLU A 626 -7.13 21.56 -14.59
C GLU A 626 -8.01 22.71 -15.01
N ARG A 627 -7.42 23.90 -15.25
CA ARG A 627 -8.15 25.11 -15.71
C ARG A 627 -8.65 24.95 -17.14
N ALA A 628 -7.87 24.36 -18.04
CA ALA A 628 -8.28 24.11 -19.42
C ALA A 628 -9.45 23.11 -19.49
N ASN A 629 -9.41 22.04 -18.68
CA ASN A 629 -10.48 21.05 -18.61
C ASN A 629 -11.81 21.63 -18.13
N ARG A 630 -11.79 22.61 -17.21
CA ARG A 630 -13.02 23.30 -16.76
C ARG A 630 -13.71 24.10 -17.87
N LEU A 631 -13.02 24.44 -18.94
CA LEU A 631 -13.59 25.18 -20.07
C LEU A 631 -14.38 24.26 -21.03
N GLU A 632 -14.16 22.96 -20.99
CA GLU A 632 -14.80 21.94 -21.85
C GLU A 632 -14.81 22.34 -23.34
N ARG A 633 -13.77 23.00 -23.81
CA ARG A 633 -13.61 23.46 -25.18
C ARG A 633 -12.16 23.40 -25.62
N ARG A 634 -11.95 23.50 -26.92
CA ARG A 634 -10.59 23.63 -27.48
C ARG A 634 -9.95 24.96 -27.06
N VAL A 635 -8.68 24.90 -26.62
CA VAL A 635 -7.92 26.05 -26.12
C VAL A 635 -6.51 26.03 -26.71
N GLN A 636 -6.08 27.16 -27.30
CA GLN A 636 -4.69 27.34 -27.69
C GLN A 636 -3.89 27.66 -26.44
N ILE A 637 -2.99 26.77 -26.03
CA ILE A 637 -2.15 26.94 -24.85
C ILE A 637 -0.73 27.24 -25.28
N HIS A 638 -0.17 28.31 -24.72
CA HIS A 638 1.22 28.67 -24.81
C HIS A 638 1.83 28.71 -23.41
N GLN A 639 3.04 28.14 -23.26
CA GLN A 639 3.78 28.06 -22.00
C GLN A 639 5.21 28.54 -22.22
N ASP A 640 5.73 29.41 -21.33
CA ASP A 640 7.12 29.89 -21.32
C ASP A 640 7.80 29.51 -20.01
N TYR A 641 8.72 28.57 -20.08
CA TYR A 641 9.61 28.21 -18.96
C TYR A 641 10.89 29.04 -19.02
N HIS A 642 11.26 29.66 -17.91
CA HIS A 642 12.43 30.52 -17.83
C HIS A 642 13.55 29.86 -17.04
N VAL A 643 14.73 29.77 -17.62
CA VAL A 643 15.91 29.17 -17.00
C VAL A 643 17.09 30.11 -17.06
N MET A 644 17.75 30.38 -15.93
CA MET A 644 19.02 31.08 -15.87
C MET A 644 20.14 30.07 -15.99
N VAL A 645 21.05 30.33 -16.95
CA VAL A 645 22.21 29.48 -17.24
C VAL A 645 23.49 30.24 -16.97
N ARG A 646 24.24 29.86 -15.95
CA ARG A 646 25.55 30.43 -15.59
C ARG A 646 26.70 29.72 -16.29
N HIS A 647 26.50 28.45 -16.62
CA HIS A 647 27.40 27.62 -17.38
C HIS A 647 26.60 26.76 -18.36
N VAL A 648 26.95 26.81 -19.65
CA VAL A 648 26.27 25.97 -20.67
C VAL A 648 26.84 24.57 -20.62
N PRO A 649 26.03 23.55 -20.26
CA PRO A 649 26.48 22.16 -20.22
C PRO A 649 26.82 21.64 -21.64
N LYS A 650 27.80 20.76 -21.74
CA LYS A 650 28.15 20.12 -23.03
C LYS A 650 27.05 19.15 -23.49
N LYS A 651 26.34 18.54 -22.56
CA LYS A 651 25.20 17.68 -22.79
C LYS A 651 24.03 18.24 -21.99
N LEU A 652 22.97 18.60 -22.65
CA LEU A 652 21.74 19.08 -22.01
C LEU A 652 20.55 18.58 -22.80
N HIS A 653 19.71 17.80 -22.15
CA HIS A 653 18.46 17.28 -22.73
C HIS A 653 17.26 17.91 -22.04
N LEU A 654 16.30 18.27 -22.85
CA LEU A 654 14.93 18.50 -22.41
C LEU A 654 14.23 17.14 -22.25
N VAL A 655 13.56 16.94 -21.13
CA VAL A 655 12.71 15.77 -20.89
C VAL A 655 11.27 16.22 -20.82
N CYS A 656 10.44 15.65 -21.66
CA CYS A 656 8.99 15.93 -21.65
C CYS A 656 8.19 14.71 -22.12
N GLU A 657 6.94 14.69 -21.70
CA GLU A 657 6.00 13.66 -22.09
C GLU A 657 5.27 14.08 -23.37
N THR A 658 4.97 13.14 -24.25
CA THR A 658 4.22 13.36 -25.51
C THR A 658 4.69 14.57 -26.32
N PRO A 659 6.03 14.72 -26.63
CA PRO A 659 6.55 15.89 -27.33
C PRO A 659 5.90 16.13 -28.69
N GLU A 660 5.36 15.09 -29.33
CA GLU A 660 4.65 15.15 -30.62
C GLU A 660 3.35 15.96 -30.58
N LYS A 661 2.81 16.25 -29.37
CA LYS A 661 1.61 17.07 -29.17
C LYS A 661 1.91 18.56 -29.04
N PHE A 662 3.19 18.95 -29.05
CA PHE A 662 3.63 20.33 -28.84
C PHE A 662 4.51 20.83 -29.97
N VAL A 663 4.43 22.12 -30.25
CA VAL A 663 5.48 22.84 -30.97
C VAL A 663 6.42 23.42 -29.93
N ILE A 664 7.62 22.84 -29.83
CA ILE A 664 8.61 23.22 -28.81
C ILE A 664 9.60 24.22 -29.42
N LYS A 665 9.93 25.29 -28.70
CA LYS A 665 10.91 26.28 -29.08
C LYS A 665 11.90 26.53 -27.96
N VAL A 666 13.16 26.77 -28.28
CA VAL A 666 14.16 27.21 -27.31
C VAL A 666 14.72 28.54 -27.82
N ASN A 667 14.61 29.60 -27.02
CA ASN A 667 15.01 30.97 -27.38
C ASN A 667 14.38 31.42 -28.72
N GLY A 668 13.12 31.07 -28.94
CA GLY A 668 12.38 31.43 -30.16
C GLY A 668 12.67 30.57 -31.39
N LYS A 669 13.64 29.65 -31.33
CA LYS A 669 13.95 28.72 -32.42
C LYS A 669 13.14 27.43 -32.20
N VAL A 670 12.44 26.99 -33.25
CA VAL A 670 11.75 25.70 -33.24
C VAL A 670 12.75 24.56 -33.01
N LEU A 671 12.46 23.68 -32.09
CA LEU A 671 13.24 22.48 -31.85
C LEU A 671 12.88 21.42 -32.92
N ASP A 672 13.79 21.20 -33.84
CA ASP A 672 13.63 20.32 -35.00
C ASP A 672 14.24 18.91 -34.78
N ARG A 673 14.63 18.61 -33.54
CA ARG A 673 15.22 17.35 -33.14
C ARG A 673 14.13 16.37 -32.70
N GLN A 674 14.30 15.10 -33.03
CA GLN A 674 13.44 14.00 -32.53
C GLN A 674 13.93 13.50 -31.17
N PRO A 675 13.06 12.89 -30.37
CA PRO A 675 13.49 12.19 -29.17
C PRO A 675 14.59 11.17 -29.45
N ASP A 676 15.61 11.13 -28.61
CA ASP A 676 16.81 10.30 -28.72
C ASP A 676 16.93 9.24 -27.59
N GLY A 677 15.99 9.22 -26.65
CA GLY A 677 15.93 8.27 -25.55
C GLY A 677 14.83 8.61 -24.55
N TYR A 678 15.03 8.17 -23.30
CA TYR A 678 14.12 8.46 -22.20
C TYR A 678 14.91 8.58 -20.87
N PHE A 679 14.26 9.16 -19.86
CA PHE A 679 14.79 9.34 -18.50
C PHE A 679 13.81 8.80 -17.48
N ALA A 680 14.25 7.91 -16.60
CA ALA A 680 13.46 7.25 -15.55
C ALA A 680 12.30 6.36 -16.06
N ASP A 681 11.41 6.87 -16.90
CA ASP A 681 10.29 6.13 -17.50
C ASP A 681 10.34 6.27 -19.04
N LYS A 682 9.92 5.23 -19.77
CA LYS A 682 9.90 5.22 -21.24
C LYS A 682 9.04 6.33 -21.85
N SER A 683 8.08 6.87 -21.10
CA SER A 683 7.26 8.02 -21.51
C SER A 683 7.96 9.36 -21.37
N PHE A 684 9.01 9.47 -20.55
CA PHE A 684 9.78 10.70 -20.34
C PHE A 684 10.84 10.86 -21.41
N LYS A 685 10.43 11.36 -22.59
CA LYS A 685 11.27 11.45 -23.78
C LYS A 685 12.36 12.49 -23.64
N THR A 686 13.59 12.14 -24.00
CA THR A 686 14.74 13.06 -24.03
C THR A 686 14.93 13.65 -25.41
N ILE A 687 15.26 14.95 -25.48
CA ILE A 687 15.59 15.69 -26.72
C ILE A 687 16.81 16.55 -26.42
N ASP A 688 17.91 16.38 -27.18
CA ASP A 688 19.12 17.20 -27.00
C ASP A 688 18.86 18.67 -27.38
N ILE A 689 19.10 19.58 -26.44
CA ILE A 689 18.92 21.03 -26.61
C ILE A 689 20.20 21.82 -26.37
N ALA A 690 21.37 21.19 -26.21
CA ALA A 690 22.63 21.88 -25.86
C ALA A 690 22.97 23.02 -26.82
N ASP A 691 22.78 22.85 -28.13
CA ASP A 691 23.09 23.89 -29.17
C ASP A 691 22.09 25.05 -29.21
N TYR A 692 20.95 24.93 -28.50
CA TYR A 692 19.90 25.96 -28.47
C TYR A 692 20.02 26.89 -27.25
N VAL A 693 20.79 26.47 -26.23
CA VAL A 693 20.91 27.15 -24.94
C VAL A 693 22.12 28.06 -24.92
N GLN A 694 22.02 29.21 -24.26
CA GLN A 694 23.07 30.23 -24.16
C GLN A 694 23.27 30.68 -22.71
N LEU A 695 24.36 31.33 -22.41
CA LEU A 695 24.59 32.00 -21.12
C LEU A 695 23.52 33.06 -20.86
N GLY A 696 23.10 33.16 -19.60
CA GLY A 696 22.06 34.09 -19.17
C GLY A 696 20.65 33.45 -19.20
N ARG A 697 19.63 34.28 -19.39
CA ARG A 697 18.23 33.83 -19.39
C ARG A 697 17.90 33.11 -20.70
N ASN A 698 17.34 31.93 -20.59
CA ASN A 698 16.78 31.14 -21.68
C ASN A 698 15.28 30.97 -21.48
N THR A 699 14.56 30.81 -22.58
CA THR A 699 13.12 30.50 -22.56
C THR A 699 12.87 29.25 -23.38
N ILE A 700 12.19 28.27 -22.77
CA ILE A 700 11.71 27.07 -23.44
C ILE A 700 10.21 27.23 -23.55
N SER A 701 9.68 27.24 -24.77
CA SER A 701 8.26 27.48 -25.04
C SER A 701 7.60 26.25 -25.60
N PHE A 702 6.36 26.00 -25.14
CA PHE A 702 5.49 24.94 -25.62
C PHE A 702 4.19 25.54 -26.15
N ASP A 703 3.85 25.24 -27.37
CA ASP A 703 2.57 25.61 -27.99
C ASP A 703 1.77 24.34 -28.27
N THR A 704 0.49 24.31 -27.91
CA THR A 704 -0.43 23.21 -28.20
C THR A 704 -1.85 23.64 -28.40
N ASP A 705 -2.59 22.84 -29.17
CA ASP A 705 -4.04 22.92 -29.32
C ASP A 705 -4.70 21.90 -28.39
N PHE A 706 -5.02 22.37 -27.17
CA PHE A 706 -5.49 21.51 -26.08
C PHE A 706 -6.99 21.22 -26.22
N TYR A 707 -7.32 19.94 -26.19
CA TYR A 707 -8.70 19.46 -26.11
C TYR A 707 -8.71 18.01 -25.62
N GLN A 708 -9.65 17.69 -24.74
CA GLN A 708 -9.97 16.32 -24.39
C GLN A 708 -11.20 15.85 -25.22
N SER A 709 -11.40 14.55 -25.31
CA SER A 709 -12.57 13.98 -25.97
C SER A 709 -13.88 14.31 -25.22
N GLU A 710 -15.00 14.25 -25.91
CA GLU A 710 -16.32 14.39 -25.26
C GLU A 710 -16.58 13.30 -24.24
N GLU A 711 -16.03 12.11 -24.46
CA GLU A 711 -16.08 10.99 -23.52
C GLU A 711 -15.33 11.30 -22.24
N PHE A 712 -14.13 11.88 -22.33
CA PHE A 712 -13.39 12.36 -21.16
C PHE A 712 -14.21 13.37 -20.35
N TYR A 713 -14.80 14.38 -20.98
CA TYR A 713 -15.59 15.39 -20.25
C TYR A 713 -16.85 14.80 -19.63
N LYS A 714 -17.45 13.79 -20.24
CA LYS A 714 -18.56 13.04 -19.64
C LYS A 714 -18.09 12.33 -18.35
N HIS A 715 -16.98 11.61 -18.39
CA HIS A 715 -16.42 10.93 -17.23
C HIS A 715 -15.92 11.93 -16.16
N LEU A 716 -15.38 13.08 -16.57
CA LEU A 716 -14.97 14.13 -15.65
C LEU A 716 -16.16 14.65 -14.82
N ARG A 717 -17.30 14.89 -15.44
CA ARG A 717 -18.53 15.30 -14.72
C ARG A 717 -19.01 14.22 -13.75
N GLN A 718 -18.88 12.95 -14.09
CA GLN A 718 -19.20 11.83 -13.21
C GLN A 718 -18.21 11.71 -12.04
N ALA A 719 -16.93 11.91 -12.30
CA ALA A 719 -15.86 11.89 -11.28
C ALA A 719 -16.02 12.98 -10.21
N TYR A 720 -16.73 14.07 -10.50
CA TYR A 720 -17.10 15.07 -9.47
C TYR A 720 -18.16 14.55 -8.49
N VAL A 721 -18.94 13.57 -8.89
CA VAL A 721 -20.07 13.04 -8.11
C VAL A 721 -19.67 11.79 -7.33
N PHE A 722 -18.85 10.91 -7.92
CA PHE A 722 -18.54 9.63 -7.34
C PHE A 722 -17.07 9.26 -7.55
N GLU A 723 -16.42 8.79 -6.49
CA GLU A 723 -14.97 8.60 -6.47
C GLU A 723 -14.47 7.57 -7.48
N SER A 724 -15.15 6.43 -7.64
CA SER A 724 -14.73 5.38 -8.56
C SER A 724 -14.68 5.82 -10.02
N GLU A 725 -15.49 6.83 -10.41
CA GLU A 725 -15.48 7.38 -11.77
C GLU A 725 -14.17 8.09 -12.13
N LYS A 726 -13.32 8.43 -11.13
CA LYS A 726 -11.96 8.93 -11.38
C LYS A 726 -11.09 7.91 -12.12
N ASN A 727 -11.31 6.62 -11.89
CA ASN A 727 -10.58 5.55 -12.57
C ASN A 727 -10.87 5.47 -14.07
N ARG A 728 -11.99 6.04 -14.52
CA ARG A 728 -12.39 6.09 -15.93
C ARG A 728 -11.81 7.31 -16.67
N LEU A 729 -11.08 8.18 -15.97
CA LEU A 729 -10.45 9.34 -16.60
C LEU A 729 -9.21 8.91 -17.37
N THR A 730 -9.35 8.79 -18.67
CA THR A 730 -8.24 8.58 -19.61
C THR A 730 -8.00 9.87 -20.36
N TYR A 731 -6.93 10.58 -20.00
CA TYR A 731 -6.59 11.86 -20.60
C TYR A 731 -6.06 11.67 -22.01
N ASP A 732 -6.66 12.36 -22.99
CA ASP A 732 -6.14 12.43 -24.37
C ASP A 732 -4.87 13.27 -24.41
N MET A 733 -4.75 14.26 -23.51
CA MET A 733 -3.62 15.14 -23.35
C MET A 733 -3.43 15.56 -21.91
N GLU A 734 -2.21 15.44 -21.42
CA GLU A 734 -1.78 15.89 -20.10
C GLU A 734 -0.72 16.96 -20.24
N ILE A 735 -0.75 17.98 -19.36
CA ILE A 735 0.28 19.01 -19.26
C ILE A 735 1.01 18.79 -17.95
N GLU A 736 2.27 18.47 -18.03
CA GLU A 736 3.12 18.03 -16.93
C GLU A 736 4.35 18.92 -16.78
N ALA A 737 5.03 18.82 -15.64
CA ALA A 737 6.34 19.39 -15.46
C ALA A 737 7.32 18.88 -16.51
N ILE A 738 8.23 19.71 -16.97
CA ILE A 738 9.33 19.32 -17.82
C ILE A 738 10.63 19.26 -17.01
N TYR A 739 11.63 18.53 -17.53
CA TYR A 739 12.89 18.39 -16.82
C TYR A 739 14.05 18.77 -17.74
N LEU A 740 15.12 19.32 -17.16
CA LEU A 740 16.41 19.45 -17.81
C LEU A 740 17.36 18.46 -17.17
N ILE A 741 18.00 17.62 -17.98
CA ILE A 741 18.98 16.65 -17.49
C ILE A 741 20.33 16.83 -18.21
N GLY A 742 21.42 16.58 -17.48
CA GLY A 742 22.76 16.68 -18.02
C GLY A 742 23.84 16.73 -16.95
N ASP A 743 25.08 17.02 -17.38
CA ASP A 743 26.22 17.20 -16.48
C ASP A 743 26.35 18.67 -16.04
N PHE A 744 25.63 19.05 -15.02
CA PHE A 744 25.57 20.37 -14.41
C PHE A 744 25.29 20.29 -12.90
N SER A 745 25.47 21.40 -12.20
CA SER A 745 24.88 21.60 -10.87
C SER A 745 23.73 22.61 -10.95
N VAL A 746 22.79 22.52 -9.99
CA VAL A 746 21.73 23.51 -9.80
C VAL A 746 22.14 24.47 -8.70
N ASN A 747 22.49 25.72 -9.07
CA ASN A 747 22.74 26.76 -8.10
C ASN A 747 21.44 27.24 -7.45
N THR A 748 21.45 27.35 -6.13
CA THR A 748 20.29 27.71 -5.28
C THR A 748 20.62 28.95 -4.47
N PRO A 749 20.55 30.18 -5.07
CA PRO A 749 20.96 31.45 -4.42
C PRO A 749 20.00 31.87 -3.28
N GLY A 750 18.88 31.22 -3.10
CA GLY A 750 17.87 31.51 -2.08
C GLY A 750 18.17 30.94 -0.70
N ASN A 751 17.11 30.83 0.10
CA ASN A 751 17.20 30.40 1.50
C ASN A 751 16.69 28.98 1.70
N TRP A 752 17.45 28.17 2.44
CA TRP A 752 17.04 26.85 2.92
C TRP A 752 16.59 26.92 4.36
N THR A 753 15.53 26.22 4.70
CA THR A 753 14.97 26.12 6.06
C THR A 753 14.68 24.68 6.39
N GLN A 754 15.22 24.19 7.53
CA GLN A 754 14.93 22.85 8.03
C GLN A 754 13.48 22.76 8.52
N LEU A 755 12.83 21.66 8.22
CA LEU A 755 11.50 21.28 8.69
C LEU A 755 11.58 19.97 9.49
N GLU A 756 10.43 19.52 10.01
CA GLU A 756 10.31 18.20 10.64
C GLU A 756 10.41 17.07 9.61
N ASN A 757 10.65 15.84 10.10
CA ASN A 757 10.69 14.61 9.29
C ASN A 757 11.70 14.66 8.13
N HIS A 758 12.88 15.26 8.38
CA HIS A 758 13.95 15.38 7.37
C HIS A 758 13.53 16.10 6.09
N ALA A 759 12.52 16.94 6.16
CA ALA A 759 12.16 17.84 5.08
C ALA A 759 12.96 19.14 5.16
N VAL A 760 13.23 19.72 3.99
CA VAL A 760 13.88 21.02 3.84
C VAL A 760 13.09 21.88 2.87
N ARG A 761 12.86 23.12 3.25
CA ARG A 761 12.18 24.11 2.40
C ARG A 761 13.19 25.01 1.72
N TYR A 762 12.97 25.25 0.45
CA TYR A 762 13.77 26.20 -0.35
C TYR A 762 12.88 27.30 -0.89
N GLN A 763 13.34 28.55 -0.69
CA GLN A 763 12.74 29.75 -1.25
C GLN A 763 13.75 30.48 -2.12
N GLY A 764 13.55 30.46 -3.43
CA GLY A 764 14.42 31.12 -4.39
C GLY A 764 14.34 30.52 -5.78
N ASP A 765 15.13 31.07 -6.69
CA ASP A 765 15.24 30.60 -8.06
C ASP A 765 16.25 29.44 -8.17
N PHE A 766 16.15 28.68 -9.24
CA PHE A 766 17.11 27.65 -9.64
C PHE A 766 17.87 28.09 -10.88
N GLU A 767 19.18 27.87 -10.89
CA GLU A 767 20.05 28.27 -12.00
C GLU A 767 20.96 27.10 -12.40
N LEU A 768 21.14 26.86 -13.69
CA LEU A 768 22.14 25.91 -14.18
C LEU A 768 23.54 26.44 -14.05
N ASP A 769 24.42 25.68 -13.42
CA ASP A 769 25.83 26.07 -13.23
C ASP A 769 26.79 24.90 -13.56
N ALA A 770 28.09 25.18 -13.50
CA ALA A 770 29.12 24.15 -13.72
C ALA A 770 28.99 22.98 -12.74
N PRO A 771 29.31 21.76 -13.19
CA PRO A 771 29.20 20.57 -12.32
C PRO A 771 30.03 20.72 -11.03
N LYS A 772 29.40 20.53 -9.88
CA LYS A 772 30.08 20.51 -8.60
C LYS A 772 30.59 19.09 -8.34
N ARG A 773 31.91 18.94 -8.17
CA ARG A 773 32.57 17.64 -8.08
C ARG A 773 33.07 17.29 -6.66
N GLU A 774 33.01 18.22 -5.73
CA GLU A 774 33.38 18.02 -4.31
C GLU A 774 32.13 18.26 -3.45
N LEU A 775 31.75 17.27 -2.66
CA LEU A 775 30.53 17.27 -1.84
C LEU A 775 30.83 16.79 -0.43
N CYS A 776 30.15 17.39 0.53
CA CYS A 776 29.91 16.73 1.82
C CYS A 776 28.84 15.65 1.62
N LEU A 777 28.89 14.56 2.37
CA LEU A 777 27.95 13.45 2.26
C LEU A 777 26.55 13.79 2.76
N LYS A 778 26.37 14.86 3.53
CA LYS A 778 25.12 15.35 4.10
C LYS A 778 24.53 16.48 3.25
N ASN A 779 23.22 16.56 3.15
CA ASN A 779 22.48 17.64 2.46
C ASN A 779 22.92 17.84 1.00
N ILE A 780 23.02 16.75 0.26
CA ILE A 780 23.45 16.75 -1.15
C ILE A 780 22.51 17.60 -2.01
N GLU A 781 21.21 17.66 -1.66
CA GLU A 781 20.18 18.49 -2.31
C GLU A 781 20.55 20.00 -2.24
N GLN A 782 21.24 20.45 -1.20
CA GLN A 782 21.66 21.85 -1.04
C GLN A 782 23.02 22.15 -1.70
N GLN A 783 23.69 21.13 -2.22
CA GLN A 783 25.02 21.21 -2.79
C GLN A 783 25.04 21.13 -4.31
N GLY A 784 23.92 21.46 -4.95
CA GLY A 784 23.79 21.49 -6.41
C GLY A 784 23.01 20.33 -7.01
N TYR A 785 22.35 19.50 -6.18
CA TYR A 785 21.63 18.31 -6.61
C TYR A 785 20.19 18.22 -6.02
N PRO A 786 19.40 19.33 -6.03
CA PRO A 786 18.10 19.35 -5.36
C PRO A 786 17.09 18.36 -5.93
N PHE A 787 17.08 18.13 -7.25
CA PHE A 787 16.15 17.25 -7.95
C PHE A 787 16.80 15.94 -8.40
N PHE A 788 18.00 15.64 -7.91
CA PHE A 788 18.72 14.44 -8.34
C PHE A 788 17.97 13.16 -7.99
N SER A 789 17.88 12.27 -8.96
CA SER A 789 17.39 10.91 -8.79
C SER A 789 18.29 9.97 -9.58
N GLY A 790 18.91 9.02 -8.88
CA GLY A 790 19.88 8.13 -9.52
C GLY A 790 20.90 7.51 -8.55
N GLU A 791 22.00 7.07 -9.13
CA GLU A 791 23.17 6.56 -8.44
C GLU A 791 24.30 7.59 -8.45
N MET A 792 24.87 7.87 -7.28
CA MET A 792 26.01 8.79 -7.13
C MET A 792 27.19 8.04 -6.53
N VAL A 793 28.31 8.01 -7.25
CA VAL A 793 29.55 7.39 -6.80
C VAL A 793 30.50 8.47 -6.25
N LEU A 794 30.95 8.30 -5.02
CA LEU A 794 31.76 9.26 -4.27
C LEU A 794 33.05 8.59 -3.73
N GLU A 795 34.19 9.23 -3.91
CA GLU A 795 35.47 8.78 -3.35
C GLU A 795 36.00 9.75 -2.31
N GLY A 796 36.49 9.21 -1.21
CA GLY A 796 37.11 9.96 -0.13
C GLY A 796 37.96 9.08 0.79
N SER A 797 38.30 9.58 1.98
CA SER A 797 39.01 8.83 3.01
C SER A 797 38.27 8.85 4.33
N ILE A 798 38.34 7.76 5.09
CA ILE A 798 37.86 7.66 6.46
C ILE A 798 38.98 7.12 7.35
N ASN A 799 39.00 7.55 8.61
CA ASN A 799 40.00 7.07 9.56
C ASN A 799 39.43 5.92 10.41
N ILE A 800 39.89 4.70 10.18
CA ILE A 800 39.43 3.47 10.83
C ILE A 800 40.24 3.21 12.09
N MET A 801 39.58 3.23 13.25
CA MET A 801 40.16 3.04 14.57
C MET A 801 39.40 1.98 15.37
N GLY A 802 40.03 1.42 16.39
CA GLY A 802 39.48 0.45 17.32
C GLY A 802 39.73 -1.00 16.94
N GLU A 803 39.45 -1.93 17.85
CA GLU A 803 39.62 -3.39 17.63
C GLU A 803 38.46 -3.96 16.85
N HIS A 804 37.25 -3.41 17.01
CA HIS A 804 36.01 -3.81 16.32
C HIS A 804 35.41 -2.58 15.63
N PRO A 805 36.00 -2.11 14.51
CA PRO A 805 35.49 -0.96 13.79
C PRO A 805 34.21 -1.29 13.07
N VAL A 806 33.21 -0.37 13.13
CA VAL A 806 31.92 -0.44 12.49
C VAL A 806 31.72 0.83 11.69
N PHE A 807 31.49 0.71 10.38
CA PHE A 807 30.97 1.82 9.59
C PHE A 807 29.54 2.07 10.02
N ALA A 808 29.25 3.28 10.45
CA ALA A 808 27.93 3.70 10.88
C ALA A 808 27.50 4.95 10.09
N MET A 809 26.24 5.07 9.83
CA MET A 809 25.66 6.23 9.15
C MET A 809 24.26 6.52 9.67
N ASP A 810 23.87 7.78 9.52
CA ASP A 810 22.48 8.22 9.57
C ASP A 810 22.10 8.64 8.14
N ARG A 811 21.16 7.91 7.50
CA ARG A 811 20.82 8.11 6.10
C ARG A 811 19.45 8.78 5.93
N HIS A 812 19.38 9.71 4.98
CA HIS A 812 18.16 10.40 4.63
C HIS A 812 18.00 10.40 3.10
N GLY A 813 16.82 10.06 2.61
CA GLY A 813 16.52 10.04 1.17
C GLY A 813 17.40 9.10 0.33
N ILE A 814 18.16 8.20 0.96
CA ILE A 814 19.02 7.19 0.33
C ILE A 814 18.46 5.79 0.63
N ASN A 815 18.15 5.02 -0.40
CA ASN A 815 17.61 3.67 -0.27
C ASN A 815 18.69 2.58 -0.16
N ALA A 816 19.81 2.74 -0.86
CA ALA A 816 20.90 1.77 -0.81
C ALA A 816 22.26 2.47 -0.78
N VAL A 817 23.16 1.91 0.03
CA VAL A 817 24.56 2.37 0.13
C VAL A 817 25.49 1.18 -0.14
N LYS A 818 26.41 1.33 -1.08
CA LYS A 818 27.51 0.39 -1.27
C LYS A 818 28.81 0.99 -0.73
N LEU A 819 29.47 0.25 0.12
CA LEU A 819 30.81 0.57 0.64
C LEU A 819 31.84 -0.30 -0.05
N GLU A 820 32.84 0.32 -0.67
CA GLU A 820 33.97 -0.35 -1.32
C GLU A 820 35.27 0.14 -0.68
N MET A 821 36.10 -0.77 -0.19
CA MET A 821 37.44 -0.49 0.32
C MET A 821 38.32 -1.74 0.27
N ASN A 822 39.59 -1.58 0.08
CA ASN A 822 40.58 -2.68 0.06
C ASN A 822 40.18 -3.89 -0.84
N GLY A 823 39.51 -3.60 -1.99
CA GLY A 823 39.07 -4.61 -2.96
C GLY A 823 37.88 -5.47 -2.50
N ARG A 824 37.23 -5.09 -1.39
CA ARG A 824 35.98 -5.70 -0.93
C ARG A 824 34.85 -4.70 -1.02
N GLU A 825 33.64 -5.20 -1.19
CA GLU A 825 32.43 -4.39 -1.25
C GLU A 825 31.30 -4.99 -0.41
N SER A 826 30.42 -4.15 0.09
CA SER A 826 29.18 -4.55 0.77
C SER A 826 28.07 -3.56 0.52
N TRP A 827 26.84 -4.06 0.29
CA TRP A 827 25.64 -3.27 0.21
C TRP A 827 24.94 -3.18 1.57
N MET A 828 24.52 -1.99 1.93
CA MET A 828 23.70 -1.68 3.10
C MET A 828 22.33 -1.20 2.62
N LEU A 829 21.31 -2.05 2.78
CA LEU A 829 19.94 -1.79 2.32
C LEU A 829 19.03 -1.35 3.46
N THR A 830 18.92 -2.18 4.50
CA THR A 830 18.04 -1.95 5.65
C THR A 830 18.79 -1.61 6.94
N LYS A 831 20.10 -1.85 6.98
CA LYS A 831 20.95 -1.58 8.14
C LYS A 831 21.82 -0.36 7.92
N ASP A 832 22.04 0.40 8.99
CA ASP A 832 22.90 1.60 9.00
C ASP A 832 24.27 1.37 9.66
N LYS A 833 24.55 0.11 10.04
CA LYS A 833 25.84 -0.31 10.61
C LYS A 833 26.40 -1.50 9.84
N LEU A 834 27.74 -1.47 9.60
CA LEU A 834 28.47 -2.54 8.90
C LEU A 834 29.80 -2.78 9.61
N SER A 835 30.06 -4.02 10.04
CA SER A 835 31.36 -4.38 10.61
C SER A 835 32.47 -4.24 9.56
N LEU A 836 33.54 -3.53 9.91
CA LEU A 836 34.70 -3.33 9.03
C LEU A 836 35.80 -4.37 9.28
N THR A 837 35.59 -5.28 10.22
CA THR A 837 36.59 -6.32 10.57
C THR A 837 37.01 -7.15 9.38
N GLU A 838 36.06 -7.52 8.53
CA GLU A 838 36.33 -8.32 7.33
C GLU A 838 37.10 -7.58 6.23
N PHE A 839 37.06 -6.24 6.23
CA PHE A 839 37.78 -5.42 5.25
C PHE A 839 39.29 -5.38 5.55
N GLY A 840 39.71 -5.72 6.78
CA GLY A 840 41.12 -5.88 7.17
C GLY A 840 41.94 -4.57 7.08
N VAL A 841 41.34 -3.42 7.41
CA VAL A 841 41.89 -2.09 7.24
C VAL A 841 41.95 -1.33 8.58
N GLN A 842 42.95 -0.48 8.75
CA GLN A 842 43.15 0.40 9.90
C GLN A 842 43.79 1.73 9.45
N GLY A 843 43.55 2.79 10.21
CA GLY A 843 44.06 4.14 9.90
C GLY A 843 43.32 4.82 8.77
N GLU A 844 43.96 5.81 8.15
CA GLU A 844 43.37 6.53 7.01
C GLU A 844 43.24 5.61 5.80
N THR A 845 42.02 5.35 5.39
CA THR A 845 41.67 4.40 4.33
C THR A 845 40.84 5.08 3.27
N ARG A 846 41.22 4.90 1.99
CA ARG A 846 40.43 5.35 0.86
C ARG A 846 39.18 4.47 0.73
N VAL A 847 38.04 5.13 0.54
CA VAL A 847 36.74 4.49 0.39
C VAL A 847 36.03 5.01 -0.85
N ARG A 848 35.25 4.11 -1.46
CA ARG A 848 34.26 4.47 -2.49
C ARG A 848 32.88 4.16 -1.95
N LEU A 849 32.00 5.16 -1.99
CA LEU A 849 30.60 5.06 -1.62
C LEU A 849 29.72 5.20 -2.85
N THR A 850 28.80 4.26 -3.04
CA THR A 850 27.73 4.41 -4.04
C THR A 850 26.44 4.67 -3.29
N LEU A 851 25.86 5.85 -3.49
CA LEU A 851 24.60 6.27 -2.91
C LEU A 851 23.48 6.14 -3.95
N VAL A 852 22.44 5.38 -3.66
CA VAL A 852 21.28 5.22 -4.54
C VAL A 852 20.07 5.82 -3.84
N ASN A 853 19.50 6.86 -4.41
CA ASN A 853 18.33 7.54 -3.86
C ASN A 853 17.03 7.08 -4.52
N ASN A 854 16.04 7.94 -4.63
CA ASN A 854 14.68 7.64 -5.07
C ASN A 854 14.08 8.80 -5.90
N LEU A 855 12.81 8.67 -6.28
CA LEU A 855 12.13 9.64 -7.15
C LEU A 855 11.52 10.83 -6.39
N ARG A 856 11.58 10.91 -5.04
CA ARG A 856 10.86 11.92 -4.26
C ARG A 856 11.25 13.37 -4.62
N ASN A 857 12.54 13.66 -4.67
CA ASN A 857 13.01 15.00 -5.00
C ASN A 857 12.91 15.33 -6.50
N LEU A 858 12.78 14.34 -7.37
CA LEU A 858 12.53 14.52 -8.81
C LEU A 858 11.06 14.82 -9.10
N LEU A 859 10.15 14.04 -8.56
CA LEU A 859 8.72 14.02 -8.93
C LEU A 859 7.81 14.72 -7.91
N GLY A 860 8.29 15.00 -6.71
CA GLY A 860 7.51 15.62 -5.65
C GLY A 860 6.72 14.62 -4.76
N PRO A 861 5.74 15.15 -4.03
CA PRO A 861 5.14 16.50 -4.10
C PRO A 861 6.08 17.60 -3.57
N HIS A 862 6.32 18.64 -4.37
CA HIS A 862 7.30 19.69 -4.05
C HIS A 862 6.76 20.86 -3.23
N HIS A 863 5.44 21.05 -3.15
CA HIS A 863 4.82 22.23 -2.57
C HIS A 863 4.04 21.96 -1.28
N LEU A 864 4.57 21.05 -0.46
CA LEU A 864 3.96 20.67 0.82
C LEU A 864 4.24 21.69 1.92
N LYS A 865 3.20 22.41 2.37
CA LYS A 865 3.29 23.37 3.46
C LYS A 865 3.70 22.75 4.80
N ILE A 866 3.27 21.52 5.06
CA ILE A 866 3.52 20.80 6.31
C ILE A 866 4.84 20.02 6.32
N GLY A 867 5.59 20.00 5.22
CA GLY A 867 6.80 19.19 5.08
C GLY A 867 6.52 17.75 4.67
N GLU A 868 7.41 16.81 5.02
CA GLU A 868 7.30 15.42 4.59
C GLU A 868 6.17 14.67 5.31
N LEU A 869 5.48 13.81 4.55
CA LEU A 869 4.30 13.08 4.97
C LEU A 869 4.67 11.67 5.49
N ILE A 870 5.00 11.56 6.77
CA ILE A 870 5.19 10.24 7.42
C ILE A 870 3.88 9.77 8.06
N LYS A 871 3.21 10.67 8.77
CA LYS A 871 1.97 10.36 9.49
C LYS A 871 0.74 10.27 8.60
N TYR A 872 0.74 10.97 7.47
CA TYR A 872 -0.38 11.05 6.54
C TYR A 872 0.03 10.45 5.20
N GLY A 873 -0.88 9.74 4.54
CA GLY A 873 -0.61 9.12 3.24
C GLY A 873 -0.35 10.14 2.13
N THR A 874 0.51 9.74 1.18
CA THR A 874 0.81 10.50 -0.03
C THR A 874 -0.08 10.01 -1.18
N GLY A 875 -1.25 10.62 -1.30
CA GLY A 875 -2.15 10.36 -2.44
C GLY A 875 -2.05 11.45 -3.52
N PRO A 876 -2.74 11.29 -4.66
CA PRO A 876 -2.71 12.24 -5.79
C PRO A 876 -2.99 13.68 -5.40
N HIS A 877 -3.93 13.92 -4.46
CA HIS A 877 -4.32 15.26 -3.99
C HIS A 877 -3.16 16.09 -3.41
N ARG A 878 -2.05 15.45 -2.99
CA ARG A 878 -0.87 16.13 -2.43
C ARG A 878 -0.03 16.85 -3.46
N PHE A 879 -0.22 16.54 -4.74
CA PHE A 879 0.54 17.11 -5.84
C PHE A 879 -0.13 18.32 -6.49
N PHE A 880 -1.41 18.56 -6.22
CA PHE A 880 -2.18 19.62 -6.87
C PHE A 880 -2.38 20.84 -5.96
N LYS A 881 -2.22 22.04 -6.55
CA LYS A 881 -2.70 23.30 -5.96
C LYS A 881 -4.19 23.47 -6.20
N GLU A 882 -4.60 23.16 -7.43
CA GLU A 882 -6.01 23.12 -7.85
C GLU A 882 -6.25 21.79 -8.54
N SER A 883 -7.36 21.13 -8.25
CA SER A 883 -7.75 19.95 -9.02
C SER A 883 -9.26 19.90 -9.20
N CYS A 884 -9.68 19.38 -10.35
CA CYS A 884 -11.07 19.12 -10.65
C CYS A 884 -11.62 17.93 -9.83
N VAL A 885 -10.80 16.94 -9.55
CA VAL A 885 -11.25 15.65 -8.98
C VAL A 885 -10.54 15.24 -7.69
N TRP A 886 -9.39 15.83 -7.36
CA TRP A 886 -8.55 15.39 -6.25
C TRP A 886 -8.54 16.36 -5.05
N ASN A 887 -9.49 17.26 -4.94
CA ASN A 887 -9.52 18.28 -3.90
C ASN A 887 -9.70 17.70 -2.49
N GLY A 888 -8.60 17.71 -1.72
CA GLY A 888 -8.69 17.97 -0.28
C GLY A 888 -8.26 19.42 -0.06
N SER A 889 -8.55 20.08 1.05
CA SER A 889 -8.30 21.50 1.31
C SER A 889 -6.93 22.01 0.83
N PRO A 890 -6.78 22.52 -0.41
CA PRO A 890 -5.47 22.86 -0.98
C PRO A 890 -4.78 24.00 -0.24
N GLU A 891 -5.54 24.98 0.25
CA GLU A 891 -5.01 26.14 0.99
C GLU A 891 -4.31 25.77 2.30
N ALA A 892 -4.70 24.66 2.94
CA ALA A 892 -4.08 24.21 4.18
C ALA A 892 -2.78 23.43 3.95
N SER A 893 -2.60 22.83 2.76
CA SER A 893 -1.51 21.91 2.45
C SER A 893 -0.47 22.45 1.46
N TRP A 894 -0.78 23.52 0.71
CA TRP A 894 0.07 24.09 -0.35
C TRP A 894 0.91 25.28 0.12
N CYS A 895 2.13 25.39 -0.38
CA CYS A 895 2.96 26.61 -0.35
C CYS A 895 3.65 26.81 -1.70
N ASP A 896 4.03 28.07 -2.01
CA ASP A 896 4.73 28.39 -3.26
C ASP A 896 6.23 28.05 -3.20
N GLU A 897 6.78 27.80 -2.02
CA GLU A 897 8.16 27.36 -1.82
C GLU A 897 8.28 25.86 -2.11
N TYR A 898 9.49 25.43 -2.43
CA TYR A 898 9.80 24.03 -2.68
C TYR A 898 10.08 23.29 -1.36
N CYS A 899 9.48 22.13 -1.20
CA CYS A 899 9.74 21.20 -0.10
C CYS A 899 10.45 19.95 -0.66
N PHE A 900 11.69 19.77 -0.27
CA PHE A 900 12.52 18.61 -0.56
C PHE A 900 12.67 17.72 0.66
N VAL A 901 13.19 16.52 0.45
CA VAL A 901 13.67 15.64 1.53
C VAL A 901 15.20 15.71 1.53
N GLU A 902 15.79 15.79 2.74
CA GLU A 902 17.23 15.66 2.92
C GLU A 902 17.75 14.43 2.19
N THR A 903 18.89 14.58 1.53
CA THR A 903 19.54 13.50 0.79
C THR A 903 21.00 13.39 1.21
N GLY A 904 21.39 12.19 1.65
CA GLY A 904 22.80 11.94 2.03
C GLY A 904 22.93 10.98 3.22
N ILE A 905 24.16 10.91 3.73
CA ILE A 905 24.53 10.13 4.91
C ILE A 905 25.41 10.97 5.86
N SER A 906 25.31 10.75 7.15
CA SER A 906 26.11 11.44 8.17
C SER A 906 26.61 10.55 9.28
#